data_2a59135cb189b79210c9c334a79c9b99
#
_entry.id   2a59135cb189b79210c9c334a79c9b99
#
_cell.length_a   1.000
_cell.length_b   1.000
_cell.length_c   1.000
_cell.angle_alpha   90.00
_cell.angle_beta   90.00
_cell.angle_gamma   90.00
#
_symmetry.space_group_name_H-M   'P 1'
#
loop_
_entity.id
_entity.type
_entity.pdbx_description
1 polymer ?
#
loop_
_entity_poly.entity_id
_entity_poly.type
_entity_poly.pdbx_seq_one_letter_code
_entity_poly.pdbx_strand_id
1 'polypeptide(L)'
;MADSEKDSRLYETTAVGPFDVEKIQAVVEVSDTDLSEMLDILRETIRDHELDPNFPTEILNSARAALRETPDKLETTRLQGLVAEIQAERDLLLNDSPYAEVRAVVDNTDDPSMPVNTFRAWFLGIIFTILGTGIDQFFSLRYPGIYLYTVVAQLVAYPCGIFLARVLPTTTYSIFGRNCSLNPGPFNQKEHMLITIMSNVAYGGLNGTAYVTYIFQVLKLDMFYGMKELANSAGFQILLTLSTQLIGYGCAGITRRFLVYPPAMLWPKNLAQIALNRALHNDGKSESMHGWTMSRYRFFLYAFGGMFFYFWFPDYIFQALSYFNWMTWIAPENIKLAIITGSIGGMGFNPLPTFDWNIISYAWDPIVTPFFSLVNGVIGMALSGLVIIIPVYFSNAWNSAYLPINSNDVFDNTGNSYNVSRILTPEYTLDEKGYELYGQAYLGAANSVLYSGFFAIYLATIVYAALYYRREIMTGFRAMLKWSNARDEYNDVHNRLMREYKEAPEWWYLCILAIAFIFGCVCCSIYDTGMPIWGIVIGLLLCLFLQIPIGIILAVTNVEVTNNVIAEFIGGYAVKNNPIANMIFKSYGYIASAQSIQFVADLKLGHYMKIPPRTMFAAQTVATVIAAFVSIGVNAWQMNNIEGVCTSDQSSKFTCPDTHTFFTASVIWGVIGPARIYGDHGIYHPLEWGFLAGALLPVPFYFLAKRFPNSWVRYINIPLILSGILWWAPYNFTYAWPALVVGYVFNYYVKRRYERWWQKYAYVLSSSFSCGIGIAGLVIFFAVQFHAVDINWWGNNVPYSGCDNDGCPLLPIPEIGHF
;
A
#
# COMPACT_ATOMS: atom_id res chain seq x y z
N MET A 1 41.07 -32.67 -15.98
CA MET A 1 40.59 -33.41 -14.80
C MET A 1 40.67 -32.55 -13.53
N ALA A 2 40.66 -31.23 -13.66
CA ALA A 2 40.70 -30.30 -12.50
C ALA A 2 39.53 -29.30 -12.44
N ASP A 3 38.61 -29.35 -13.39
CA ASP A 3 37.47 -28.43 -13.48
C ASP A 3 36.12 -29.09 -13.12
N SER A 4 36.10 -30.40 -12.84
CA SER A 4 34.85 -31.09 -12.52
C SER A 4 34.57 -31.18 -11.00
N GLU A 5 35.53 -30.79 -10.16
CA GLU A 5 35.38 -30.82 -8.69
C GLU A 5 34.94 -29.48 -8.07
N LYS A 6 34.94 -28.40 -8.85
CA LYS A 6 34.48 -27.10 -8.36
C LYS A 6 32.97 -26.89 -8.48
N ASP A 7 32.31 -27.61 -9.39
CA ASP A 7 30.86 -27.47 -9.57
C ASP A 7 30.05 -28.34 -8.60
N SER A 8 30.63 -29.41 -8.02
CA SER A 8 29.90 -30.21 -7.03
C SER A 8 29.77 -29.55 -5.66
N ARG A 9 30.61 -28.55 -5.34
CA ARG A 9 30.53 -27.81 -4.07
C ARG A 9 29.55 -26.63 -4.08
N LEU A 10 28.99 -26.29 -5.21
CA LEU A 10 27.99 -25.22 -5.35
C LEU A 10 26.55 -25.71 -5.12
N TYR A 11 26.34 -27.02 -5.06
CA TYR A 11 24.99 -27.59 -4.86
C TYR A 11 24.73 -28.12 -3.45
N GLU A 12 25.76 -28.16 -2.57
CA GLU A 12 25.62 -28.72 -1.21
C GLU A 12 25.13 -27.74 -0.14
N THR A 13 24.73 -26.49 -0.48
CA THR A 13 24.33 -25.48 0.53
C THR A 13 22.93 -24.90 0.35
N THR A 14 22.07 -25.52 -0.42
CA THR A 14 20.67 -25.06 -0.64
C THR A 14 19.61 -26.01 -0.08
N ALA A 15 19.95 -26.84 0.87
CA ALA A 15 18.98 -27.67 1.55
C ALA A 15 18.85 -27.25 3.01
N VAL A 16 17.63 -26.91 3.38
CA VAL A 16 17.05 -27.00 4.72
C VAL A 16 17.96 -26.54 5.86
N GLY A 17 17.51 -25.55 6.64
CA GLY A 17 18.15 -25.19 7.91
C GLY A 17 18.41 -26.44 8.75
N PRO A 18 19.39 -26.42 9.66
CA PRO A 18 19.78 -27.60 10.37
C PRO A 18 18.67 -28.06 11.31
N PHE A 19 17.80 -28.91 10.81
CA PHE A 19 17.17 -29.88 11.67
C PHE A 19 18.29 -30.88 12.01
N ASP A 20 18.46 -31.10 13.31
CA ASP A 20 19.43 -32.08 13.80
C ASP A 20 19.34 -33.38 13.00
N VAL A 21 20.34 -33.63 12.18
CA VAL A 21 20.48 -34.86 11.42
C VAL A 21 20.57 -36.10 12.36
N GLU A 22 20.90 -35.88 13.62
CA GLU A 22 20.94 -36.94 14.65
C GLU A 22 19.53 -37.46 15.07
N LYS A 23 18.43 -36.74 14.78
CA LYS A 23 17.05 -37.22 15.05
C LYS A 23 16.43 -38.02 13.90
N ILE A 24 17.03 -38.04 12.73
CA ILE A 24 16.51 -38.75 11.54
C ILE A 24 16.87 -40.28 11.57
N GLN A 25 17.65 -40.75 12.53
CA GLN A 25 18.00 -42.18 12.63
C GLN A 25 17.01 -43.08 13.37
N ALA A 26 15.83 -42.56 13.75
CA ALA A 26 14.77 -43.46 14.17
C ALA A 26 14.06 -44.02 12.91
N VAL A 27 14.43 -45.26 12.56
CA VAL A 27 13.77 -46.04 11.53
C VAL A 27 12.31 -46.24 11.94
N VAL A 28 11.40 -45.43 11.39
CA VAL A 28 9.96 -45.61 11.51
C VAL A 28 9.53 -46.54 10.35
N GLU A 29 9.01 -47.70 10.66
CA GLU A 29 8.22 -48.49 9.70
C GLU A 29 6.99 -47.64 9.31
N VAL A 30 7.03 -47.05 8.12
CA VAL A 30 5.91 -46.26 7.60
C VAL A 30 4.82 -47.23 7.17
N SER A 31 3.65 -47.14 7.75
CA SER A 31 2.48 -47.89 7.31
C SER A 31 2.00 -47.40 5.93
N ASP A 32 1.38 -48.28 5.13
CA ASP A 32 0.80 -47.92 3.81
C ASP A 32 -0.23 -46.77 3.91
N THR A 33 -0.91 -46.67 5.04
CA THR A 33 -1.89 -45.61 5.34
C THR A 33 -1.19 -44.26 5.48
N ASP A 34 -0.04 -44.18 6.15
CA ASP A 34 0.72 -42.93 6.31
C ASP A 34 1.28 -42.43 4.98
N LEU A 35 1.74 -43.34 4.12
CA LEU A 35 2.28 -43.01 2.82
C LEU A 35 1.20 -42.43 1.89
N SER A 36 0.01 -43.03 1.87
CA SER A 36 -1.10 -42.53 1.05
C SER A 36 -1.57 -41.14 1.48
N GLU A 37 -1.63 -40.88 2.78
CA GLU A 37 -1.99 -39.56 3.34
C GLU A 37 -0.93 -38.53 2.99
N MET A 38 0.37 -38.86 3.08
CA MET A 38 1.45 -37.98 2.68
C MET A 38 1.40 -37.64 1.19
N LEU A 39 1.16 -38.62 0.33
CA LEU A 39 1.05 -38.38 -1.10
C LEU A 39 -0.17 -37.50 -1.44
N ASP A 40 -1.26 -37.62 -0.70
CA ASP A 40 -2.43 -36.76 -0.89
C ASP A 40 -2.17 -35.32 -0.46
N ILE A 41 -1.41 -35.10 0.64
CA ILE A 41 -0.95 -33.78 1.06
C ILE A 41 -0.06 -33.15 -0.03
N LEU A 42 0.85 -33.91 -0.63
CA LEU A 42 1.71 -33.38 -1.70
C LEU A 42 0.91 -33.07 -2.97
N ARG A 43 -0.07 -33.88 -3.33
CA ARG A 43 -0.98 -33.61 -4.46
C ARG A 43 -1.79 -32.33 -4.22
N GLU A 44 -2.27 -32.17 -3.01
CA GLU A 44 -3.03 -30.97 -2.60
C GLU A 44 -2.15 -29.73 -2.63
N THR A 45 -0.94 -29.81 -2.09
CA THR A 45 0.05 -28.74 -2.11
C THR A 45 0.38 -28.29 -3.54
N ILE A 46 0.69 -29.23 -4.44
CA ILE A 46 0.95 -28.89 -5.84
C ILE A 46 -0.26 -28.22 -6.46
N ARG A 47 -1.43 -28.79 -6.25
CA ARG A 47 -2.68 -28.28 -6.81
C ARG A 47 -2.99 -26.86 -6.33
N ASP A 48 -2.67 -26.54 -5.07
CA ASP A 48 -3.04 -25.28 -4.44
C ASP A 48 -2.03 -24.17 -4.67
N HIS A 49 -0.74 -24.53 -4.86
CA HIS A 49 0.35 -23.56 -4.98
C HIS A 49 1.05 -23.53 -6.35
N GLU A 50 0.56 -24.29 -7.35
CA GLU A 50 1.22 -24.40 -8.66
C GLU A 50 1.45 -23.05 -9.34
N LEU A 51 0.51 -22.13 -9.21
CA LEU A 51 0.55 -20.78 -9.80
C LEU A 51 0.86 -19.68 -8.80
N ASP A 52 1.10 -20.01 -7.52
CA ASP A 52 1.46 -19.03 -6.50
C ASP A 52 2.92 -18.59 -6.67
N PRO A 53 3.19 -17.30 -7.01
CA PRO A 53 4.55 -16.83 -7.27
C PRO A 53 5.42 -16.75 -6.01
N ASN A 54 4.83 -16.68 -4.82
CA ASN A 54 5.54 -16.63 -3.55
C ASN A 54 5.88 -18.02 -3.00
N PHE A 55 5.21 -19.08 -3.48
CA PHE A 55 5.46 -20.43 -3.00
C PHE A 55 6.77 -20.96 -3.57
N PRO A 56 7.68 -21.55 -2.72
CA PRO A 56 8.97 -22.04 -3.16
C PRO A 56 8.88 -23.07 -4.28
N THR A 57 9.59 -22.83 -5.37
CA THR A 57 9.63 -23.75 -6.52
C THR A 57 10.31 -25.05 -6.19
N GLU A 58 11.26 -25.03 -5.28
CA GLU A 58 12.00 -26.19 -4.78
C GLU A 58 11.02 -27.21 -4.18
N ILE A 59 10.14 -26.76 -3.27
CA ILE A 59 9.12 -27.63 -2.63
C ILE A 59 8.18 -28.22 -3.68
N LEU A 60 7.72 -27.42 -4.65
CA LEU A 60 6.87 -27.93 -5.74
C LEU A 60 7.58 -28.98 -6.61
N ASN A 61 8.87 -28.79 -6.86
CA ASN A 61 9.65 -29.73 -7.66
C ASN A 61 9.95 -31.01 -6.89
N SER A 62 10.29 -30.94 -5.60
CA SER A 62 10.43 -32.12 -4.72
C SER A 62 9.13 -32.89 -4.62
N ALA A 63 8.00 -32.21 -4.39
CA ALA A 63 6.68 -32.83 -4.35
C ALA A 63 6.31 -33.51 -5.68
N ARG A 64 6.60 -32.90 -6.82
CA ARG A 64 6.38 -33.51 -8.15
C ARG A 64 7.30 -34.68 -8.40
N ALA A 65 8.55 -34.62 -7.96
CA ALA A 65 9.50 -35.73 -8.06
C ALA A 65 9.01 -36.92 -7.23
N ALA A 66 8.62 -36.69 -5.98
CA ALA A 66 8.06 -37.72 -5.09
C ALA A 66 6.85 -38.41 -5.67
N LEU A 67 5.94 -37.67 -6.34
CA LEU A 67 4.73 -38.24 -6.97
C LEU A 67 5.00 -39.01 -8.29
N ARG A 68 6.17 -38.82 -8.94
CA ARG A 68 6.53 -39.53 -10.18
C ARG A 68 7.19 -40.89 -9.90
N GLU A 69 7.81 -41.02 -8.74
CA GLU A 69 8.46 -42.27 -8.35
C GLU A 69 7.40 -43.21 -7.76
N THR A 70 7.08 -44.29 -8.49
CA THR A 70 6.11 -45.30 -8.03
C THR A 70 6.73 -46.22 -7.01
N PRO A 71 6.05 -46.56 -5.88
CA PRO A 71 6.59 -47.40 -4.78
C PRO A 71 7.12 -48.77 -5.21
N ASP A 72 6.55 -49.35 -6.25
CA ASP A 72 6.86 -50.72 -6.69
C ASP A 72 8.23 -50.91 -7.38
N LYS A 73 8.97 -49.85 -7.63
CA LYS A 73 10.25 -49.87 -8.37
C LYS A 73 11.45 -49.33 -7.63
N LEU A 74 11.31 -48.93 -6.37
CA LEU A 74 12.41 -48.31 -5.61
C LEU A 74 13.11 -49.34 -4.70
N GLU A 75 14.46 -49.29 -4.68
CA GLU A 75 15.26 -49.93 -3.64
C GLU A 75 14.88 -49.35 -2.27
N THR A 76 14.82 -50.21 -1.25
CA THR A 76 14.35 -49.86 0.11
C THR A 76 15.01 -48.61 0.71
N THR A 77 16.31 -48.40 0.43
CA THR A 77 17.07 -47.24 0.92
C THR A 77 16.62 -45.91 0.27
N ARG A 78 16.23 -45.96 -1.01
CA ARG A 78 15.77 -44.80 -1.75
C ARG A 78 14.33 -44.44 -1.36
N LEU A 79 13.52 -45.47 -1.06
CA LEU A 79 12.18 -45.27 -0.51
C LEU A 79 12.21 -44.60 0.87
N GLN A 80 13.14 -45.04 1.74
CA GLN A 80 13.34 -44.43 3.06
C GLN A 80 13.78 -42.95 2.96
N GLY A 81 14.69 -42.65 2.03
CA GLY A 81 15.10 -41.26 1.77
C GLY A 81 13.96 -40.39 1.27
N LEU A 82 13.13 -40.92 0.35
CA LEU A 82 11.96 -40.23 -0.17
C LEU A 82 10.90 -40.00 0.90
N VAL A 83 10.65 -40.99 1.75
CA VAL A 83 9.71 -40.86 2.88
C VAL A 83 10.19 -39.82 3.88
N ALA A 84 11.50 -39.77 4.19
CA ALA A 84 12.05 -38.74 5.07
C ALA A 84 11.92 -37.34 4.47
N GLU A 85 12.14 -37.20 3.15
CA GLU A 85 11.95 -35.94 2.43
C GLU A 85 10.47 -35.53 2.44
N ILE A 86 9.53 -36.43 2.19
CA ILE A 86 8.08 -36.19 2.26
C ILE A 86 7.64 -35.81 3.67
N GLN A 87 8.19 -36.45 4.72
CA GLN A 87 7.89 -36.09 6.10
C GLN A 87 8.41 -34.70 6.45
N ALA A 88 9.64 -34.37 6.04
CA ALA A 88 10.18 -33.01 6.25
C ALA A 88 9.35 -31.93 5.55
N GLU A 89 8.90 -32.17 4.31
CA GLU A 89 7.99 -31.27 3.58
C GLU A 89 6.62 -31.18 4.26
N ARG A 90 6.07 -32.29 4.73
CA ARG A 90 4.82 -32.31 5.50
C ARG A 90 4.93 -31.49 6.77
N ASP A 91 6.00 -31.65 7.54
CA ASP A 91 6.24 -30.93 8.78
C ASP A 91 6.40 -29.44 8.53
N LEU A 92 7.08 -29.06 7.46
CA LEU A 92 7.18 -27.67 7.03
C LEU A 92 5.80 -27.06 6.69
N LEU A 93 4.97 -27.81 5.97
CA LEU A 93 3.65 -27.33 5.56
C LEU A 93 2.63 -27.27 6.70
N LEU A 94 2.71 -28.19 7.66
CA LEU A 94 1.77 -28.29 8.77
C LEU A 94 2.21 -27.54 10.03
N ASN A 95 3.50 -27.53 10.35
CA ASN A 95 4.02 -27.04 11.63
C ASN A 95 4.72 -25.69 11.52
N ASP A 96 4.98 -25.21 10.31
CA ASP A 96 5.51 -23.89 10.06
C ASP A 96 4.88 -23.30 8.79
N SER A 97 5.18 -22.03 8.50
CA SER A 97 4.71 -21.42 7.25
C SER A 97 5.56 -21.91 6.07
N PRO A 98 4.96 -22.26 4.92
CA PRO A 98 5.71 -22.58 3.71
C PRO A 98 6.44 -21.37 3.13
N TYR A 99 6.06 -20.16 3.51
CA TYR A 99 6.63 -18.92 3.02
C TYR A 99 7.80 -18.46 3.88
N ALA A 100 8.98 -18.35 3.27
CA ALA A 100 10.22 -17.92 3.96
C ALA A 100 10.09 -16.54 4.59
N GLU A 101 9.34 -15.65 3.95
CA GLU A 101 9.03 -14.30 4.44
C GLU A 101 8.32 -14.34 5.79
N VAL A 102 7.33 -15.21 5.93
CA VAL A 102 6.55 -15.37 7.17
C VAL A 102 7.42 -16.02 8.24
N ARG A 103 8.13 -17.12 7.92
CA ARG A 103 9.02 -17.80 8.85
C ARG A 103 10.11 -16.88 9.43
N ALA A 104 10.56 -15.90 8.64
CA ALA A 104 11.60 -14.97 9.07
C ALA A 104 11.20 -14.11 10.27
N VAL A 105 9.90 -13.81 10.41
CA VAL A 105 9.44 -12.79 11.37
C VAL A 105 8.27 -13.20 12.23
N VAL A 106 7.47 -14.18 11.82
CA VAL A 106 6.27 -14.61 12.56
C VAL A 106 6.60 -15.87 13.35
N ASP A 107 6.24 -15.87 14.65
CA ASP A 107 6.42 -17.05 15.49
C ASP A 107 5.38 -18.12 15.17
N ASN A 108 5.83 -19.38 15.11
CA ASN A 108 4.97 -20.55 14.98
C ASN A 108 4.45 -21.09 16.32
N THR A 109 4.68 -20.36 17.40
CA THR A 109 4.20 -20.65 18.75
C THR A 109 3.45 -19.44 19.31
N ASP A 110 2.65 -19.67 20.33
CA ASP A 110 1.90 -18.60 21.02
C ASP A 110 1.83 -18.83 22.52
N ASP A 111 1.73 -17.76 23.28
CA ASP A 111 1.39 -17.74 24.71
C ASP A 111 0.06 -17.03 24.90
N PRO A 112 -1.06 -17.78 25.07
CA PRO A 112 -2.38 -17.21 25.30
C PRO A 112 -2.51 -16.49 26.64
N SER A 113 -1.62 -16.75 27.61
CA SER A 113 -1.63 -16.13 28.95
C SER A 113 -1.11 -14.69 28.93
N MET A 114 -0.39 -14.30 27.86
CA MET A 114 0.21 -12.98 27.73
C MET A 114 -0.88 -11.90 27.66
N PRO A 115 -0.88 -10.89 28.58
CA PRO A 115 -1.90 -9.86 28.59
C PRO A 115 -1.83 -8.94 27.37
N VAL A 116 -2.98 -8.72 26.73
CA VAL A 116 -3.13 -7.84 25.57
C VAL A 116 -3.99 -6.63 25.88
N ASN A 117 -5.15 -6.89 26.51
CA ASN A 117 -6.15 -5.87 26.82
C ASN A 117 -5.84 -5.18 28.15
N THR A 118 -4.81 -4.32 28.16
CA THR A 118 -4.30 -3.66 29.36
C THR A 118 -4.58 -2.15 29.33
N PHE A 119 -4.64 -1.51 30.48
CA PHE A 119 -4.82 -0.06 30.58
C PHE A 119 -3.76 0.70 29.78
N ARG A 120 -2.48 0.33 29.91
CA ARG A 120 -1.38 1.03 29.25
C ARG A 120 -1.42 0.88 27.72
N ALA A 121 -1.86 -0.28 27.20
CA ALA A 121 -2.02 -0.49 25.76
C ALA A 121 -3.10 0.44 25.18
N TRP A 122 -4.24 0.55 25.85
CA TRP A 122 -5.31 1.46 25.45
C TRP A 122 -4.92 2.94 25.60
N PHE A 123 -4.31 3.30 26.74
CA PHE A 123 -3.90 4.67 27.02
C PHE A 123 -2.89 5.17 25.96
N LEU A 124 -1.82 4.40 25.72
CA LEU A 124 -0.84 4.76 24.69
C LEU A 124 -1.44 4.69 23.28
N GLY A 125 -2.24 3.68 22.97
CA GLY A 125 -2.89 3.56 21.66
C GLY A 125 -3.77 4.77 21.34
N ILE A 126 -4.57 5.25 22.32
CA ILE A 126 -5.40 6.45 22.16
C ILE A 126 -4.53 7.70 21.98
N ILE A 127 -3.50 7.87 22.81
CA ILE A 127 -2.60 9.04 22.69
C ILE A 127 -1.92 9.06 21.33
N PHE A 128 -1.35 7.94 20.89
CA PHE A 128 -0.69 7.90 19.58
C PHE A 128 -1.68 8.09 18.44
N THR A 129 -2.91 7.60 18.55
CA THR A 129 -3.97 7.90 17.58
C THR A 129 -4.26 9.39 17.51
N ILE A 130 -4.44 10.07 18.64
CA ILE A 130 -4.69 11.52 18.67
C ILE A 130 -3.52 12.30 18.07
N LEU A 131 -2.30 11.98 18.51
CA LEU A 131 -1.09 12.68 18.03
C LEU A 131 -0.86 12.45 16.54
N GLY A 132 -0.97 11.20 16.07
CA GLY A 132 -0.77 10.87 14.66
C GLY A 132 -1.77 11.55 13.76
N THR A 133 -3.06 11.39 14.06
CA THR A 133 -4.13 12.04 13.28
C THR A 133 -3.99 13.56 13.32
N GLY A 134 -3.67 14.13 14.49
CA GLY A 134 -3.52 15.58 14.64
C GLY A 134 -2.37 16.13 13.80
N ILE A 135 -1.24 15.47 13.80
CA ILE A 135 -0.05 15.87 13.04
C ILE A 135 -0.29 15.70 11.53
N ASP A 136 -0.75 14.52 11.09
CA ASP A 136 -1.00 14.26 9.66
C ASP A 136 -2.06 15.22 9.10
N GLN A 137 -3.16 15.46 9.84
CA GLN A 137 -4.18 16.42 9.43
C GLN A 137 -3.64 17.85 9.39
N PHE A 138 -2.82 18.25 10.39
CA PHE A 138 -2.28 19.60 10.43
C PHE A 138 -1.33 19.87 9.26
N PHE A 139 -0.47 18.93 8.91
CA PHE A 139 0.48 19.11 7.83
C PHE A 139 -0.06 18.74 6.43
N SER A 140 -1.27 18.18 6.32
CA SER A 140 -1.87 17.84 5.02
C SER A 140 -2.07 19.03 4.09
N LEU A 141 -2.22 20.23 4.61
CA LEU A 141 -2.39 21.47 3.83
C LEU A 141 -1.07 22.14 3.43
N ARG A 142 0.05 21.67 3.96
CA ARG A 142 1.36 22.30 3.78
C ARG A 142 2.13 21.69 2.60
N TYR A 143 2.88 22.52 1.88
CA TYR A 143 3.81 22.05 0.85
C TYR A 143 5.27 22.48 1.18
N PRO A 144 6.24 21.55 1.17
CA PRO A 144 6.05 20.09 1.08
C PRO A 144 5.32 19.53 2.31
N GLY A 145 4.50 18.49 2.09
CA GLY A 145 3.76 17.80 3.16
C GLY A 145 4.69 17.05 4.12
N ILE A 146 4.27 16.95 5.38
CA ILE A 146 4.97 16.16 6.41
C ILE A 146 4.02 15.05 6.84
N TYR A 147 4.42 13.81 6.60
CA TYR A 147 3.63 12.65 6.97
C TYR A 147 4.41 11.75 7.91
N LEU A 148 3.75 11.30 8.96
CA LEU A 148 4.32 10.34 9.88
C LEU A 148 3.92 8.91 9.51
N TYR A 149 4.88 8.02 9.48
CA TYR A 149 4.62 6.61 9.28
C TYR A 149 4.44 5.89 10.61
N THR A 150 3.58 4.89 10.64
CA THR A 150 3.27 4.09 11.85
C THR A 150 4.51 3.49 12.50
N VAL A 151 5.54 3.15 11.74
CA VAL A 151 6.80 2.63 12.29
C VAL A 151 7.47 3.59 13.27
N VAL A 152 7.30 4.92 13.09
CA VAL A 152 7.78 5.94 14.04
C VAL A 152 6.99 5.88 15.34
N ALA A 153 5.66 5.81 15.25
CA ALA A 153 4.81 5.64 16.42
C ALA A 153 5.13 4.34 17.18
N GLN A 154 5.32 3.25 16.46
CA GLN A 154 5.72 1.97 17.03
C GLN A 154 7.06 2.06 17.76
N LEU A 155 8.05 2.72 17.18
CA LEU A 155 9.35 2.92 17.83
C LEU A 155 9.24 3.72 19.12
N VAL A 156 8.49 4.83 19.11
CA VAL A 156 8.32 5.71 20.27
C VAL A 156 7.41 5.08 21.34
N ALA A 157 6.44 4.27 20.96
CA ALA A 157 5.57 3.55 21.89
C ALA A 157 6.35 2.58 22.80
N TYR A 158 7.45 2.01 22.33
CA TYR A 158 8.24 1.05 23.10
C TYR A 158 8.82 1.65 24.40
N PRO A 159 9.63 2.73 24.38
CA PRO A 159 10.13 3.34 25.61
C PRO A 159 8.99 3.89 26.49
N CYS A 160 7.91 4.41 25.90
CA CYS A 160 6.73 4.86 26.67
C CYS A 160 6.04 3.69 27.40
N GLY A 161 5.91 2.53 26.74
CA GLY A 161 5.36 1.32 27.36
C GLY A 161 6.21 0.80 28.51
N ILE A 162 7.54 0.78 28.36
CA ILE A 162 8.48 0.41 29.42
C ILE A 162 8.39 1.41 30.60
N PHE A 163 8.33 2.69 30.29
CA PHE A 163 8.18 3.73 31.32
C PHE A 163 6.91 3.53 32.14
N LEU A 164 5.77 3.33 31.49
CA LEU A 164 4.51 3.06 32.19
C LEU A 164 4.55 1.76 32.99
N ALA A 165 5.23 0.72 32.50
CA ALA A 165 5.41 -0.52 33.23
C ALA A 165 6.24 -0.35 34.51
N ARG A 166 7.09 0.67 34.60
CA ARG A 166 7.88 0.98 35.81
C ARG A 166 7.16 1.89 36.78
N VAL A 167 6.33 2.82 36.28
CA VAL A 167 5.69 3.87 37.10
C VAL A 167 4.32 3.45 37.63
N LEU A 168 3.55 2.69 36.84
CA LEU A 168 2.19 2.31 37.24
C LEU A 168 2.22 1.28 38.38
N PRO A 169 1.29 1.39 39.33
CA PRO A 169 1.18 0.45 40.44
C PRO A 169 0.74 -0.94 39.94
N THR A 170 1.33 -1.98 40.52
CA THR A 170 1.00 -3.38 40.25
C THR A 170 -0.24 -3.87 41.02
N THR A 171 -0.88 -2.99 41.79
CA THR A 171 -2.04 -3.31 42.57
C THR A 171 -3.22 -3.76 41.71
N THR A 172 -3.88 -4.82 42.10
CA THR A 172 -5.07 -5.31 41.42
C THR A 172 -6.31 -4.73 42.08
N TYR A 173 -7.16 -4.08 41.33
CA TYR A 173 -8.43 -3.51 41.76
C TYR A 173 -9.57 -4.39 41.29
N SER A 174 -10.55 -4.65 42.16
CA SER A 174 -11.77 -5.32 41.75
C SER A 174 -12.83 -4.28 41.36
N ILE A 175 -13.13 -4.20 40.05
CA ILE A 175 -14.13 -3.28 39.52
C ILE A 175 -15.25 -4.12 38.88
N PHE A 176 -16.49 -3.99 39.44
CA PHE A 176 -17.67 -4.77 39.00
C PHE A 176 -17.41 -6.30 38.97
N GLY A 177 -16.68 -6.83 39.96
CA GLY A 177 -16.38 -8.26 40.09
C GLY A 177 -15.31 -8.78 39.12
N ARG A 178 -14.64 -7.89 38.39
CA ARG A 178 -13.48 -8.21 37.54
C ARG A 178 -12.21 -7.64 38.15
N ASN A 179 -11.18 -8.46 38.22
CA ASN A 179 -9.86 -8.02 38.63
C ASN A 179 -9.18 -7.25 37.50
N CYS A 180 -8.97 -5.95 37.73
CA CYS A 180 -8.28 -5.05 36.81
C CYS A 180 -6.98 -4.59 37.45
N SER A 181 -5.87 -4.69 36.73
CA SER A 181 -4.58 -4.13 37.12
C SER A 181 -4.16 -3.07 36.10
N LEU A 182 -3.65 -1.94 36.60
CA LEU A 182 -3.06 -0.91 35.73
C LEU A 182 -1.73 -1.37 35.17
N ASN A 183 -1.05 -2.28 35.88
CA ASN A 183 0.25 -2.82 35.47
C ASN A 183 0.26 -4.35 35.73
N PRO A 184 -0.12 -5.16 34.73
CA PRO A 184 -0.18 -6.62 34.88
C PRO A 184 1.19 -7.31 34.82
N GLY A 185 2.30 -6.54 34.66
CA GLY A 185 3.66 -7.06 34.56
C GLY A 185 4.51 -6.31 33.54
N PRO A 186 5.57 -6.92 33.00
CA PRO A 186 6.44 -6.30 31.99
C PRO A 186 5.66 -5.90 30.74
N PHE A 187 6.11 -4.84 30.04
CA PHE A 187 5.53 -4.45 28.75
C PHE A 187 5.89 -5.49 27.70
N ASN A 188 4.88 -6.06 27.05
CA ASN A 188 5.04 -7.22 26.17
C ASN A 188 4.77 -6.89 24.69
N GLN A 189 5.17 -7.80 23.81
CA GLN A 189 5.05 -7.64 22.37
C GLN A 189 3.61 -7.54 21.84
N LYS A 190 2.64 -8.20 22.50
CA LYS A 190 1.21 -8.15 22.09
C LYS A 190 0.57 -6.81 22.45
N GLU A 191 0.89 -6.25 23.62
CA GLU A 191 0.45 -4.90 24.00
C GLU A 191 1.02 -3.85 23.04
N HIS A 192 2.32 -3.95 22.73
CA HIS A 192 3.00 -3.06 21.81
C HIS A 192 2.39 -3.14 20.41
N MET A 193 2.08 -4.34 19.94
CA MET A 193 1.43 -4.50 18.65
C MET A 193 0.00 -3.96 18.64
N LEU A 194 -0.75 -4.06 19.73
CA LEU A 194 -2.07 -3.45 19.83
C LEU A 194 -2.02 -1.92 19.71
N ILE A 195 -1.01 -1.29 20.33
CA ILE A 195 -0.75 0.15 20.18
C ILE A 195 -0.42 0.47 18.71
N THR A 196 0.41 -0.34 18.07
CA THR A 196 0.77 -0.18 16.65
C THR A 196 -0.47 -0.24 15.75
N ILE A 197 -1.37 -1.19 16.00
CA ILE A 197 -2.61 -1.34 15.25
C ILE A 197 -3.54 -0.14 15.42
N MET A 198 -3.68 0.38 16.66
CA MET A 198 -4.42 1.62 16.88
C MET A 198 -3.77 2.80 16.13
N SER A 199 -2.43 2.85 16.12
CA SER A 199 -1.69 3.87 15.39
C SER A 199 -1.84 3.74 13.87
N ASN A 200 -1.95 2.54 13.30
CA ASN A 200 -2.17 2.34 11.86
C ASN A 200 -3.42 3.06 11.33
N VAL A 201 -4.43 3.26 12.18
CA VAL A 201 -5.64 4.02 11.82
C VAL A 201 -5.34 5.52 11.63
N ALA A 202 -4.32 6.03 12.30
CA ALA A 202 -4.03 7.45 12.45
C ALA A 202 -2.88 7.94 11.56
N TYR A 203 -1.99 7.04 11.16
CA TYR A 203 -0.78 7.34 10.40
C TYR A 203 -0.87 6.74 9.01
N GLY A 204 -0.46 7.46 8.00
CA GLY A 204 -0.42 6.93 6.64
C GLY A 204 -0.87 7.91 5.56
N GLY A 205 -0.95 9.19 5.87
CA GLY A 205 -1.17 10.25 4.89
C GLY A 205 -2.56 10.20 4.22
N LEU A 206 -2.57 10.32 2.91
CA LEU A 206 -3.77 10.54 2.09
C LEU A 206 -4.90 9.50 2.21
N ASN A 207 -4.61 8.29 2.65
CA ASN A 207 -5.59 7.20 2.76
C ASN A 207 -6.29 7.13 4.12
N GLY A 208 -5.92 8.00 5.06
CA GLY A 208 -6.48 8.05 6.40
C GLY A 208 -7.75 8.91 6.51
N THR A 209 -8.03 9.32 7.73
CA THR A 209 -9.17 10.18 8.06
C THR A 209 -9.11 11.56 7.40
N ALA A 210 -7.92 12.02 7.05
CA ALA A 210 -7.69 13.33 6.45
C ALA A 210 -8.38 13.53 5.09
N TYR A 211 -8.54 12.48 4.28
CA TYR A 211 -9.06 12.60 2.91
C TYR A 211 -10.47 13.19 2.84
N VAL A 212 -11.36 12.83 3.73
CA VAL A 212 -12.74 13.37 3.74
C VAL A 212 -12.76 14.86 4.05
N THR A 213 -11.75 15.37 4.75
CA THR A 213 -11.65 16.79 5.07
C THR A 213 -11.42 17.69 3.85
N TYR A 214 -10.88 17.14 2.74
CA TYR A 214 -10.77 17.89 1.47
C TYR A 214 -12.14 18.38 0.96
N ILE A 215 -13.21 17.61 1.17
CA ILE A 215 -14.57 18.07 0.81
C ILE A 215 -14.92 19.32 1.60
N PHE A 216 -14.65 19.33 2.90
CA PHE A 216 -14.97 20.49 3.75
C PHE A 216 -14.11 21.70 3.40
N GLN A 217 -12.86 21.51 3.01
CA GLN A 217 -11.94 22.57 2.58
C GLN A 217 -12.41 23.21 1.28
N VAL A 218 -12.70 22.44 0.24
CA VAL A 218 -13.16 22.97 -1.04
C VAL A 218 -14.56 23.61 -0.94
N LEU A 219 -15.40 23.12 -0.05
CA LEU A 219 -16.70 23.75 0.19
C LEU A 219 -16.58 25.08 0.94
N LYS A 220 -15.59 25.22 1.83
CA LYS A 220 -15.47 26.39 2.71
C LYS A 220 -14.81 27.59 2.06
N LEU A 221 -13.79 27.40 1.24
CA LEU A 221 -12.97 28.47 0.70
C LEU A 221 -13.62 29.13 -0.51
N ASP A 222 -13.66 30.47 -0.51
CA ASP A 222 -14.27 31.29 -1.59
C ASP A 222 -13.54 31.12 -2.93
N MET A 223 -12.28 30.73 -2.91
CA MET A 223 -11.52 30.46 -4.13
C MET A 223 -11.95 29.15 -4.81
N PHE A 224 -12.72 28.29 -4.13
CA PHE A 224 -13.31 27.07 -4.64
C PHE A 224 -14.84 27.22 -4.71
N TYR A 225 -15.59 26.50 -3.88
CA TYR A 225 -17.06 26.55 -3.93
C TYR A 225 -17.69 27.62 -3.02
N GLY A 226 -17.02 28.05 -1.95
CA GLY A 226 -17.53 29.13 -1.06
C GLY A 226 -18.82 28.81 -0.32
N MET A 227 -19.24 27.55 -0.24
CA MET A 227 -20.48 27.10 0.44
C MET A 227 -20.28 27.00 1.95
N LYS A 228 -20.01 28.15 2.59
CA LYS A 228 -19.63 28.25 4.01
C LYS A 228 -20.67 27.69 4.98
N GLU A 229 -21.95 27.83 4.68
CA GLU A 229 -23.02 27.31 5.56
C GLU A 229 -22.95 25.79 5.66
N LEU A 230 -22.85 25.09 4.54
CA LEU A 230 -22.72 23.64 4.51
C LEU A 230 -21.38 23.19 5.12
N ALA A 231 -20.29 23.83 4.72
CA ALA A 231 -18.95 23.52 5.21
C ALA A 231 -18.77 23.68 6.72
N ASN A 232 -19.42 24.68 7.34
CA ASN A 232 -19.35 24.93 8.78
C ASN A 232 -20.35 24.12 9.61
N SER A 233 -21.25 23.37 8.96
CA SER A 233 -22.19 22.53 9.68
C SER A 233 -21.49 21.35 10.36
N ALA A 234 -21.42 21.39 11.69
CA ALA A 234 -20.81 20.31 12.47
C ALA A 234 -21.51 18.96 12.24
N GLY A 235 -22.84 18.97 12.08
CA GLY A 235 -23.61 17.77 11.77
C GLY A 235 -23.22 17.15 10.43
N PHE A 236 -23.05 17.96 9.38
CA PHE A 236 -22.57 17.50 8.09
C PHE A 236 -21.19 16.86 8.17
N GLN A 237 -20.24 17.57 8.79
CA GLN A 237 -18.87 17.08 8.95
C GLN A 237 -18.81 15.76 9.74
N ILE A 238 -19.51 15.67 10.87
CA ILE A 238 -19.50 14.46 11.72
C ILE A 238 -20.18 13.29 11.01
N LEU A 239 -21.37 13.50 10.43
CA LEU A 239 -22.11 12.43 9.78
C LEU A 239 -21.37 11.89 8.56
N LEU A 240 -20.82 12.76 7.70
CA LEU A 240 -20.09 12.33 6.51
C LEU A 240 -18.79 11.62 6.87
N THR A 241 -18.03 12.15 7.84
CA THR A 241 -16.76 11.53 8.26
C THR A 241 -17.01 10.18 8.90
N LEU A 242 -17.89 10.09 9.90
CA LEU A 242 -18.16 8.81 10.56
C LEU A 242 -18.76 7.78 9.61
N SER A 243 -19.65 8.21 8.70
CA SER A 243 -20.21 7.31 7.69
C SER A 243 -19.11 6.70 6.81
N THR A 244 -18.30 7.53 6.17
CA THR A 244 -17.28 7.05 5.24
C THR A 244 -16.17 6.24 5.90
N GLN A 245 -15.78 6.57 7.12
CA GLN A 245 -14.75 5.84 7.86
C GLN A 245 -15.25 4.48 8.39
N LEU A 246 -16.43 4.45 8.99
CA LEU A 246 -16.97 3.22 9.59
C LEU A 246 -17.52 2.23 8.55
N ILE A 247 -17.98 2.72 7.39
CA ILE A 247 -18.52 1.83 6.34
C ILE A 247 -17.43 0.90 5.79
N GLY A 248 -16.21 1.41 5.63
CA GLY A 248 -15.05 0.60 5.26
C GLY A 248 -14.76 -0.50 6.28
N TYR A 249 -14.92 -0.21 7.56
CA TYR A 249 -14.74 -1.18 8.63
C TYR A 249 -15.77 -2.34 8.54
N GLY A 250 -17.03 -1.99 8.26
CA GLY A 250 -18.07 -2.98 8.03
C GLY A 250 -17.78 -3.88 6.82
N CYS A 251 -17.26 -3.30 5.73
CA CYS A 251 -16.81 -4.04 4.54
C CYS A 251 -15.63 -4.96 4.85
N ALA A 252 -14.69 -4.55 5.69
CA ALA A 252 -13.58 -5.38 6.13
C ALA A 252 -14.03 -6.67 6.82
N GLY A 253 -15.09 -6.60 7.62
CA GLY A 253 -15.69 -7.77 8.26
C GLY A 253 -16.13 -8.83 7.25
N ILE A 254 -16.73 -8.41 6.14
CA ILE A 254 -17.19 -9.31 5.07
C ILE A 254 -16.00 -9.90 4.32
N THR A 255 -15.00 -9.09 3.99
CA THR A 255 -13.88 -9.46 3.10
C THR A 255 -12.72 -10.15 3.82
N ARG A 256 -12.64 -10.10 5.17
CA ARG A 256 -11.60 -10.80 5.96
C ARG A 256 -11.48 -12.29 5.64
N ARG A 257 -12.57 -12.93 5.24
CA ARG A 257 -12.62 -14.36 4.87
C ARG A 257 -11.76 -14.70 3.68
N PHE A 258 -11.63 -13.75 2.76
CA PHE A 258 -10.87 -13.88 1.52
C PHE A 258 -9.43 -13.41 1.67
N LEU A 259 -9.16 -12.52 2.62
CA LEU A 259 -7.92 -11.74 2.68
C LEU A 259 -7.07 -11.98 3.93
N VAL A 260 -7.68 -12.49 5.03
CA VAL A 260 -6.96 -12.72 6.30
C VAL A 260 -6.59 -14.18 6.49
N TYR A 261 -7.55 -15.09 6.36
CA TYR A 261 -7.34 -16.49 6.72
C TYR A 261 -6.55 -17.31 5.69
N PRO A 262 -6.68 -17.10 4.37
CA PRO A 262 -5.89 -17.88 3.43
C PRO A 262 -4.39 -17.69 3.67
N PRO A 263 -3.59 -18.79 3.73
CA PRO A 263 -2.13 -18.71 3.94
C PRO A 263 -1.40 -17.95 2.85
N ALA A 264 -1.89 -18.00 1.60
CA ALA A 264 -1.30 -17.28 0.46
C ALA A 264 -1.39 -15.75 0.56
N MET A 265 -2.24 -15.22 1.45
CA MET A 265 -2.36 -13.80 1.70
C MET A 265 -1.30 -13.35 2.70
N LEU A 266 -0.10 -13.04 2.22
CA LEU A 266 1.10 -12.81 3.04
C LEU A 266 1.11 -11.45 3.73
N TRP A 267 0.65 -10.41 3.06
CA TRP A 267 0.72 -9.01 3.52
C TRP A 267 2.15 -8.58 3.87
N PRO A 268 3.07 -8.47 2.92
CA PRO A 268 4.50 -8.23 3.20
C PRO A 268 4.77 -6.99 4.04
N LYS A 269 3.98 -5.91 3.87
CA LYS A 269 4.07 -4.69 4.70
C LYS A 269 3.95 -4.99 6.20
N ASN A 270 3.08 -5.92 6.59
CA ASN A 270 2.89 -6.30 7.98
C ASN A 270 4.11 -7.00 8.57
N LEU A 271 4.85 -7.75 7.74
CA LEU A 271 6.04 -8.47 8.19
C LEU A 271 7.13 -7.52 8.68
N ALA A 272 7.25 -6.33 8.07
CA ALA A 272 8.19 -5.31 8.54
C ALA A 272 7.81 -4.76 9.93
N GLN A 273 6.53 -4.54 10.20
CA GLN A 273 6.06 -4.11 11.53
C GLN A 273 6.28 -5.20 12.60
N ILE A 274 6.07 -6.47 12.25
CA ILE A 274 6.34 -7.61 13.14
C ILE A 274 7.84 -7.71 13.43
N ALA A 275 8.68 -7.56 12.41
CA ALA A 275 10.13 -7.60 12.56
C ALA A 275 10.65 -6.50 13.50
N LEU A 276 10.11 -5.28 13.39
CA LEU A 276 10.42 -4.18 14.31
C LEU A 276 9.97 -4.50 15.73
N ASN A 277 8.75 -5.00 15.92
CA ASN A 277 8.23 -5.39 17.23
C ASN A 277 9.16 -6.42 17.91
N ARG A 278 9.52 -7.49 17.19
CA ARG A 278 10.45 -8.51 17.68
C ARG A 278 11.83 -7.96 17.97
N ALA A 279 12.34 -7.07 17.12
CA ALA A 279 13.65 -6.46 17.33
C ALA A 279 13.72 -5.65 18.64
N LEU A 280 12.63 -4.97 19.00
CA LEU A 280 12.54 -4.16 20.21
C LEU A 280 12.33 -5.01 21.48
N HIS A 281 11.57 -6.11 21.41
CA HIS A 281 11.23 -6.92 22.59
C HIS A 281 12.19 -8.08 22.88
N ASN A 282 13.04 -8.47 21.93
CA ASN A 282 14.04 -9.52 22.17
C ASN A 282 15.23 -8.93 22.96
N ASP A 283 15.09 -8.94 24.27
CA ASP A 283 16.12 -8.52 25.24
C ASP A 283 17.38 -9.39 25.12
N GLY A 284 18.30 -8.99 24.25
CA GLY A 284 19.70 -9.43 24.30
C GLY A 284 19.99 -10.93 24.19
N LYS A 285 19.00 -11.79 24.08
CA LYS A 285 19.20 -13.19 23.72
C LYS A 285 19.68 -13.25 22.29
N SER A 286 20.99 -13.30 22.15
CA SER A 286 21.66 -13.52 20.88
C SER A 286 21.24 -14.87 20.34
N GLU A 287 20.18 -14.91 19.54
CA GLU A 287 19.95 -16.04 18.64
C GLU A 287 21.09 -16.03 17.62
N SER A 288 22.14 -16.80 17.93
CA SER A 288 23.21 -16.98 16.95
C SER A 288 22.66 -17.84 15.81
N MET A 289 22.34 -17.23 14.71
CA MET A 289 22.05 -17.93 13.47
C MET A 289 23.36 -18.11 12.71
N HIS A 290 24.04 -19.26 12.91
CA HIS A 290 25.22 -19.71 12.14
C HIS A 290 26.17 -18.58 11.72
N GLY A 291 26.88 -18.01 12.70
CA GLY A 291 27.88 -16.97 12.49
C GLY A 291 27.37 -15.52 12.55
N TRP A 292 26.08 -15.28 12.46
CA TRP A 292 25.49 -13.94 12.62
C TRP A 292 25.06 -13.72 14.07
N THR A 293 25.97 -13.14 14.88
CA THR A 293 25.82 -13.02 16.34
C THR A 293 25.17 -11.71 16.81
N MET A 294 25.17 -10.66 15.98
CA MET A 294 24.59 -9.38 16.35
C MET A 294 23.07 -9.51 16.63
N SER A 295 22.59 -8.98 17.75
CA SER A 295 21.15 -8.97 18.04
C SER A 295 20.40 -8.07 17.04
N ARG A 296 19.12 -8.39 16.78
CA ARG A 296 18.24 -7.56 15.91
C ARG A 296 18.14 -6.13 16.41
N TYR A 297 18.08 -5.92 17.73
CA TYR A 297 18.03 -4.60 18.35
C TYR A 297 19.27 -3.76 18.07
N ARG A 298 20.49 -4.30 18.26
CA ARG A 298 21.74 -3.59 17.96
C ARG A 298 21.84 -3.28 16.47
N PHE A 299 21.48 -4.23 15.62
CA PHE A 299 21.45 -4.01 14.18
C PHE A 299 20.51 -2.88 13.79
N PHE A 300 19.28 -2.88 14.37
CA PHE A 300 18.32 -1.80 14.20
C PHE A 300 18.92 -0.44 14.58
N LEU A 301 19.53 -0.32 15.76
CA LEU A 301 20.08 0.95 16.20
C LEU A 301 21.20 1.47 15.31
N TYR A 302 22.07 0.59 14.80
CA TYR A 302 23.13 1.02 13.89
C TYR A 302 22.57 1.44 12.52
N ALA A 303 21.65 0.69 11.97
CA ALA A 303 21.02 1.02 10.69
C ALA A 303 20.18 2.30 10.78
N PHE A 304 19.40 2.44 11.87
CA PHE A 304 18.64 3.64 12.20
C PHE A 304 19.54 4.88 12.32
N GLY A 305 20.59 4.80 13.14
CA GLY A 305 21.52 5.91 13.33
C GLY A 305 22.23 6.29 12.04
N GLY A 306 22.69 5.29 11.27
CA GLY A 306 23.31 5.53 9.96
C GLY A 306 22.38 6.27 9.00
N MET A 307 21.10 5.82 8.89
CA MET A 307 20.13 6.48 8.02
C MET A 307 19.70 7.84 8.54
N PHE A 308 19.52 8.01 9.85
CA PHE A 308 19.19 9.29 10.47
C PHE A 308 20.20 10.39 10.11
N PHE A 309 21.51 10.10 10.21
CA PHE A 309 22.55 11.07 9.84
C PHE A 309 22.71 11.21 8.32
N TYR A 310 22.57 10.13 7.57
CA TYR A 310 22.66 10.16 6.12
C TYR A 310 21.58 11.03 5.49
N PHE A 311 20.34 10.96 5.99
CA PHE A 311 19.18 11.65 5.40
C PHE A 311 19.30 13.18 5.42
N TRP A 312 20.11 13.74 6.31
CA TRP A 312 20.43 15.17 6.29
C TRP A 312 21.04 15.65 4.98
N PHE A 313 21.76 14.77 4.27
CA PHE A 313 22.38 15.13 3.00
C PHE A 313 21.33 15.27 1.89
N PRO A 314 20.57 14.25 1.49
CA PRO A 314 19.64 14.38 0.39
C PRO A 314 18.46 15.33 0.68
N ASP A 315 18.00 15.42 1.93
CA ASP A 315 16.85 16.26 2.26
C ASP A 315 17.19 17.75 2.42
N TYR A 316 18.39 18.07 2.95
CA TYR A 316 18.71 19.46 3.31
C TYR A 316 20.06 19.96 2.81
N ILE A 317 21.14 19.21 3.05
CA ILE A 317 22.51 19.71 2.81
C ILE A 317 22.88 19.64 1.33
N PHE A 318 22.50 18.56 0.64
CA PHE A 318 22.90 18.29 -0.74
C PHE A 318 21.75 17.62 -1.52
N GLN A 319 20.74 18.40 -1.89
CA GLN A 319 19.51 17.90 -2.54
C GLN A 319 19.74 17.28 -3.93
N ALA A 320 20.88 17.57 -4.56
CA ALA A 320 21.28 16.85 -5.78
C ALA A 320 21.45 15.34 -5.60
N LEU A 321 21.52 14.82 -4.36
CA LEU A 321 21.47 13.38 -4.11
C LEU A 321 20.05 12.80 -4.23
N SER A 322 19.02 13.60 -3.97
CA SER A 322 17.62 13.18 -4.18
C SER A 322 17.29 13.11 -5.66
N TYR A 323 17.62 14.14 -6.43
CA TYR A 323 17.42 14.18 -7.87
C TYR A 323 18.75 14.29 -8.59
N PHE A 324 19.41 13.13 -8.74
CA PHE A 324 20.72 13.04 -9.38
C PHE A 324 20.59 13.03 -10.90
N ASN A 325 20.04 14.11 -11.46
CA ASN A 325 19.77 14.30 -12.88
C ASN A 325 21.00 14.84 -13.64
N TRP A 326 22.16 14.29 -13.34
CA TRP A 326 23.46 14.73 -13.84
C TRP A 326 23.54 14.89 -15.39
N MET A 327 22.71 14.18 -16.13
CA MET A 327 22.66 14.29 -17.59
C MET A 327 22.11 15.65 -18.03
N THR A 328 21.07 16.14 -17.37
CA THR A 328 20.48 17.46 -17.65
C THR A 328 21.37 18.60 -17.16
N TRP A 329 22.21 18.38 -16.15
CA TRP A 329 23.16 19.43 -15.68
C TRP A 329 24.21 19.80 -16.74
N ILE A 330 24.53 18.87 -17.65
CA ILE A 330 25.48 19.11 -18.77
C ILE A 330 24.86 20.05 -19.80
N ALA A 331 23.56 19.95 -20.06
CA ALA A 331 22.86 20.75 -21.05
C ALA A 331 21.44 21.08 -20.56
N PRO A 332 21.29 22.01 -19.61
CA PRO A 332 20.02 22.27 -18.92
C PRO A 332 18.91 22.80 -19.84
N GLU A 333 19.25 23.49 -20.91
CA GLU A 333 18.28 24.01 -21.88
C GLU A 333 17.96 23.03 -23.03
N ASN A 334 18.50 21.80 -22.98
CA ASN A 334 18.20 20.81 -24.00
C ASN A 334 16.87 20.12 -23.70
N ILE A 335 15.81 20.59 -24.34
CA ILE A 335 14.44 20.09 -24.17
C ILE A 335 14.34 18.57 -24.36
N LYS A 336 14.94 18.01 -25.41
CA LYS A 336 14.87 16.58 -25.70
C LYS A 336 15.58 15.73 -24.66
N LEU A 337 16.72 16.21 -24.16
CA LEU A 337 17.45 15.55 -23.09
C LEU A 337 16.64 15.59 -21.79
N ALA A 338 16.08 16.76 -21.43
CA ALA A 338 15.22 16.92 -20.26
C ALA A 338 13.98 16.02 -20.33
N ILE A 339 13.30 15.95 -21.47
CA ILE A 339 12.14 15.08 -21.69
C ILE A 339 12.47 13.61 -21.38
N ILE A 340 13.60 13.09 -21.85
CA ILE A 340 13.92 11.66 -21.74
C ILE A 340 14.56 11.33 -20.40
N THR A 341 15.54 12.12 -19.94
CA THR A 341 16.39 11.77 -18.80
C THR A 341 16.11 12.57 -17.55
N GLY A 342 15.31 13.64 -17.64
CA GLY A 342 15.00 14.50 -16.53
C GLY A 342 14.32 13.76 -15.38
N SER A 343 14.77 14.02 -14.15
CA SER A 343 14.29 13.31 -12.96
C SER A 343 13.16 14.05 -12.25
N ILE A 344 12.83 15.27 -12.63
CA ILE A 344 11.75 16.09 -12.07
C ILE A 344 10.56 16.17 -13.03
N GLY A 345 10.69 16.89 -14.14
CA GLY A 345 9.62 17.06 -15.14
C GLY A 345 9.71 16.10 -16.32
N GLY A 346 10.83 15.40 -16.49
CA GLY A 346 11.06 14.44 -17.56
C GLY A 346 10.63 13.01 -17.23
N MET A 347 10.98 12.09 -18.11
CA MET A 347 10.62 10.67 -18.00
C MET A 347 11.54 9.88 -17.05
N GLY A 348 12.65 10.46 -16.57
CA GLY A 348 13.53 9.82 -15.59
C GLY A 348 14.36 8.64 -16.11
N PHE A 349 14.55 8.49 -17.42
CA PHE A 349 15.41 7.42 -17.97
C PHE A 349 16.89 7.75 -17.79
N ASN A 350 17.30 7.75 -16.52
CA ASN A 350 18.66 7.99 -16.06
C ASN A 350 19.17 6.71 -15.36
N PRO A 351 20.36 6.19 -15.70
CA PRO A 351 20.89 4.97 -15.08
C PRO A 351 21.18 5.11 -13.58
N LEU A 352 21.46 6.31 -13.10
CA LEU A 352 21.72 6.60 -11.69
C LEU A 352 20.96 7.86 -11.26
N PRO A 353 19.65 7.76 -11.00
CA PRO A 353 18.79 8.93 -10.83
C PRO A 353 18.72 9.48 -9.42
N THR A 354 19.05 8.69 -8.40
CA THR A 354 18.90 9.07 -6.99
C THR A 354 19.79 8.25 -6.05
N PHE A 355 20.17 8.87 -4.94
CA PHE A 355 20.80 8.24 -3.76
C PHE A 355 19.90 8.38 -2.52
N ASP A 356 18.73 8.94 -2.65
CA ASP A 356 17.79 9.17 -1.57
C ASP A 356 16.91 7.93 -1.35
N TRP A 357 17.00 7.33 -0.17
CA TRP A 357 16.19 6.18 0.19
C TRP A 357 14.69 6.50 0.17
N ASN A 358 14.31 7.74 0.48
CA ASN A 358 12.92 8.15 0.42
C ASN A 358 12.34 8.04 -1.00
N ILE A 359 13.13 8.42 -2.01
CA ILE A 359 12.76 8.25 -3.43
C ILE A 359 12.82 6.78 -3.84
N ILE A 360 13.87 6.05 -3.43
CA ILE A 360 14.05 4.62 -3.77
C ILE A 360 12.88 3.77 -3.26
N SER A 361 12.40 4.03 -2.06
CA SER A 361 11.32 3.26 -1.42
C SER A 361 9.93 3.85 -1.65
N TYR A 362 9.80 4.94 -2.41
CA TYR A 362 8.55 5.68 -2.55
C TYR A 362 7.44 4.88 -3.24
N ALA A 363 7.72 4.34 -4.43
CA ALA A 363 6.75 3.54 -5.16
C ALA A 363 6.57 2.17 -4.51
N TRP A 364 7.66 1.51 -4.18
CA TRP A 364 7.69 0.18 -3.58
C TRP A 364 8.88 0.08 -2.64
N ASP A 365 8.67 -0.32 -1.38
CA ASP A 365 9.80 -0.66 -0.50
C ASP A 365 10.54 -1.88 -1.09
N PRO A 366 11.78 -1.73 -1.56
CA PRO A 366 12.48 -2.77 -2.29
C PRO A 366 12.91 -3.96 -1.45
N ILE A 367 12.94 -3.82 -0.12
CA ILE A 367 13.32 -4.90 0.81
C ILE A 367 12.09 -5.71 1.22
N VAL A 368 10.93 -5.06 1.32
CA VAL A 368 9.67 -5.68 1.75
C VAL A 368 8.92 -6.30 0.58
N THR A 369 8.90 -5.60 -0.55
CA THR A 369 8.13 -6.02 -1.74
C THR A 369 8.80 -7.23 -2.41
N PRO A 370 8.06 -8.30 -2.74
CA PRO A 370 8.59 -9.45 -3.45
C PRO A 370 9.29 -9.06 -4.75
N PHE A 371 10.43 -9.69 -5.05
CA PHE A 371 11.25 -9.30 -6.21
C PHE A 371 10.48 -9.37 -7.55
N PHE A 372 9.64 -10.42 -7.75
CA PHE A 372 8.83 -10.52 -8.96
C PHE A 372 7.85 -9.34 -9.13
N SER A 373 7.34 -8.80 -8.01
CA SER A 373 6.45 -7.62 -8.04
C SER A 373 7.20 -6.39 -8.54
N LEU A 374 8.40 -6.14 -8.03
CA LEU A 374 9.27 -5.05 -8.48
C LEU A 374 9.59 -5.17 -9.99
N VAL A 375 9.95 -6.39 -10.44
CA VAL A 375 10.26 -6.64 -11.85
C VAL A 375 9.07 -6.32 -12.75
N ASN A 376 7.88 -6.82 -12.42
CA ASN A 376 6.68 -6.57 -13.22
C ASN A 376 6.33 -5.07 -13.26
N GLY A 377 6.34 -4.37 -12.12
CA GLY A 377 6.04 -2.95 -12.04
C GLY A 377 7.02 -2.09 -12.85
N VAL A 378 8.32 -2.36 -12.68
CA VAL A 378 9.37 -1.62 -13.42
C VAL A 378 9.30 -1.89 -14.93
N ILE A 379 9.06 -3.14 -15.34
CA ILE A 379 8.85 -3.47 -16.78
C ILE A 379 7.63 -2.72 -17.31
N GLY A 380 6.53 -2.69 -16.57
CA GLY A 380 5.32 -1.97 -16.97
C GLY A 380 5.57 -0.48 -17.17
N MET A 381 6.27 0.14 -16.22
CA MET A 381 6.64 1.56 -16.31
C MET A 381 7.60 1.82 -17.47
N ALA A 382 8.64 1.00 -17.64
CA ALA A 382 9.60 1.16 -18.75
C ALA A 382 8.94 0.99 -20.12
N LEU A 383 8.12 -0.06 -20.30
CA LEU A 383 7.43 -0.30 -21.57
C LEU A 383 6.45 0.82 -21.89
N SER A 384 5.62 1.24 -20.94
CA SER A 384 4.67 2.35 -21.18
C SER A 384 5.39 3.65 -21.50
N GLY A 385 6.49 3.96 -20.81
CA GLY A 385 7.28 5.17 -21.08
C GLY A 385 7.92 5.15 -22.45
N LEU A 386 8.68 4.10 -22.78
CA LEU A 386 9.46 4.02 -24.02
C LEU A 386 8.60 3.73 -25.25
N VAL A 387 7.58 2.87 -25.13
CA VAL A 387 6.83 2.35 -26.28
C VAL A 387 5.53 3.13 -26.51
N ILE A 388 4.98 3.78 -25.49
CA ILE A 388 3.68 4.47 -25.59
C ILE A 388 3.85 5.98 -25.39
N ILE A 389 4.32 6.43 -24.21
CA ILE A 389 4.32 7.86 -23.87
C ILE A 389 5.25 8.66 -24.78
N ILE A 390 6.49 8.23 -24.97
CA ILE A 390 7.44 8.93 -25.83
C ILE A 390 6.93 9.02 -27.29
N PRO A 391 6.48 7.94 -27.95
CA PRO A 391 5.87 8.02 -29.26
C PRO A 391 4.63 8.91 -29.33
N VAL A 392 3.72 8.84 -28.37
CA VAL A 392 2.53 9.71 -28.28
C VAL A 392 2.95 11.18 -28.24
N TYR A 393 3.93 11.52 -27.41
CA TYR A 393 4.42 12.88 -27.25
C TYR A 393 5.10 13.42 -28.49
N PHE A 394 6.02 12.67 -29.09
CA PHE A 394 6.77 13.09 -30.31
C PHE A 394 5.90 13.09 -31.55
N SER A 395 4.78 12.35 -31.58
CA SER A 395 3.79 12.43 -32.66
C SER A 395 2.76 13.54 -32.48
N ASN A 396 2.85 14.30 -31.39
CA ASN A 396 1.88 15.33 -30.99
C ASN A 396 0.43 14.81 -30.93
N ALA A 397 0.24 13.56 -30.53
CA ALA A 397 -1.12 13.05 -30.36
C ALA A 397 -1.84 13.84 -29.25
N TRP A 398 -3.10 14.19 -29.46
CA TRP A 398 -3.93 15.00 -28.56
C TRP A 398 -3.32 16.37 -28.21
N ASN A 399 -2.50 16.94 -29.06
CA ASN A 399 -1.77 18.20 -28.83
C ASN A 399 -0.82 18.16 -27.65
N SER A 400 -0.41 16.95 -27.22
CA SER A 400 0.38 16.75 -26.01
C SER A 400 1.80 17.34 -26.08
N ALA A 401 2.37 17.54 -27.27
CA ALA A 401 3.71 18.10 -27.45
C ALA A 401 3.82 19.60 -27.11
N TYR A 402 2.68 20.31 -27.02
CA TYR A 402 2.62 21.68 -26.51
C TYR A 402 2.58 21.79 -24.99
N LEU A 403 2.51 20.67 -24.28
CA LEU A 403 2.36 20.56 -22.86
C LEU A 403 3.59 19.87 -22.23
N PRO A 404 3.84 20.01 -20.92
CA PRO A 404 4.83 19.19 -20.23
C PRO A 404 4.54 17.69 -20.41
N ILE A 405 5.58 16.90 -20.74
CA ILE A 405 5.38 15.47 -21.01
C ILE A 405 4.83 14.71 -19.81
N ASN A 406 5.29 15.04 -18.61
CA ASN A 406 5.02 14.28 -17.37
C ASN A 406 4.47 15.20 -16.27
N SER A 407 3.27 15.74 -16.49
CA SER A 407 2.51 16.52 -15.52
C SER A 407 1.16 15.87 -15.28
N ASN A 408 0.67 15.94 -14.04
CA ASN A 408 -0.70 15.57 -13.67
C ASN A 408 -1.67 16.75 -13.75
N ASP A 409 -1.19 17.93 -14.13
CA ASP A 409 -2.03 19.12 -14.35
C ASP A 409 -2.90 18.95 -15.59
N VAL A 410 -3.95 19.73 -15.61
CA VAL A 410 -4.86 19.86 -16.73
C VAL A 410 -4.65 21.24 -17.36
N PHE A 411 -4.61 21.30 -18.68
CA PHE A 411 -4.21 22.48 -19.43
C PHE A 411 -5.31 22.97 -20.37
N ASP A 412 -5.27 24.26 -20.68
CA ASP A 412 -6.07 24.84 -21.75
C ASP A 412 -5.30 24.85 -23.08
N ASN A 413 -5.91 25.34 -24.15
CA ASN A 413 -5.30 25.40 -25.48
C ASN A 413 -4.18 26.46 -25.62
N THR A 414 -3.90 27.22 -24.56
CA THR A 414 -2.76 28.15 -24.49
C THR A 414 -1.57 27.55 -23.75
N GLY A 415 -1.67 26.31 -23.28
CA GLY A 415 -0.65 25.64 -22.49
C GLY A 415 -0.60 26.05 -21.01
N ASN A 416 -1.53 26.88 -20.57
CA ASN A 416 -1.65 27.26 -19.17
C ASN A 416 -2.55 26.26 -18.40
N SER A 417 -2.47 26.28 -17.06
CA SER A 417 -3.35 25.48 -16.22
C SER A 417 -4.82 25.80 -16.52
N TYR A 418 -5.64 24.78 -16.69
CA TYR A 418 -7.06 24.92 -17.03
C TYR A 418 -7.83 25.58 -15.88
N ASN A 419 -8.36 26.78 -16.15
CA ASN A 419 -9.12 27.51 -15.14
C ASN A 419 -10.56 27.02 -15.09
N VAL A 420 -10.82 26.02 -14.23
CA VAL A 420 -12.14 25.39 -14.08
C VAL A 420 -13.24 26.36 -13.65
N SER A 421 -12.91 27.48 -13.00
CA SER A 421 -13.91 28.48 -12.56
C SER A 421 -14.56 29.22 -13.74
N ARG A 422 -13.92 29.24 -14.92
CA ARG A 422 -14.50 29.88 -16.13
C ARG A 422 -15.66 29.11 -16.75
N ILE A 423 -15.81 27.86 -16.41
CA ILE A 423 -16.83 26.96 -16.96
C ILE A 423 -17.91 26.60 -15.95
N LEU A 424 -17.93 27.30 -14.80
CA LEU A 424 -18.93 27.10 -13.75
C LEU A 424 -19.94 28.22 -13.73
N THR A 425 -21.21 27.86 -13.58
CA THR A 425 -22.27 28.81 -13.21
C THR A 425 -22.15 29.20 -11.72
N PRO A 426 -22.85 30.26 -11.26
CA PRO A 426 -22.92 30.58 -9.83
C PRO A 426 -23.46 29.43 -8.95
N GLU A 427 -24.22 28.51 -9.55
CA GLU A 427 -24.75 27.30 -8.89
C GLU A 427 -23.82 26.11 -8.98
N TYR A 428 -22.58 26.30 -9.42
CA TYR A 428 -21.54 25.26 -9.60
C TYR A 428 -21.91 24.12 -10.56
N THR A 429 -22.79 24.42 -11.50
CA THR A 429 -23.07 23.53 -12.65
C THR A 429 -22.29 23.98 -13.87
N LEU A 430 -22.28 23.18 -14.95
CA LEU A 430 -21.56 23.54 -16.16
C LEU A 430 -22.20 24.72 -16.87
N ASP A 431 -21.42 25.76 -17.15
CA ASP A 431 -21.75 26.79 -18.11
C ASP A 431 -21.38 26.27 -19.52
N GLU A 432 -22.39 25.77 -20.26
CA GLU A 432 -22.20 25.24 -21.61
C GLU A 432 -21.57 26.29 -22.56
N LYS A 433 -22.02 27.56 -22.47
CA LYS A 433 -21.47 28.63 -23.30
C LYS A 433 -20.05 28.99 -22.92
N GLY A 434 -19.79 29.06 -21.60
CA GLY A 434 -18.46 29.28 -21.07
C GLY A 434 -17.49 28.15 -21.50
N TYR A 435 -17.94 26.90 -21.46
CA TYR A 435 -17.17 25.74 -21.87
C TYR A 435 -16.90 25.74 -23.41
N GLU A 436 -17.88 26.06 -24.23
CA GLU A 436 -17.69 26.16 -25.70
C GLU A 436 -16.73 27.30 -26.07
N LEU A 437 -16.75 28.41 -25.35
CA LEU A 437 -15.86 29.56 -25.59
C LEU A 437 -14.43 29.32 -25.07
N TYR A 438 -14.28 28.68 -23.91
CA TYR A 438 -12.99 28.44 -23.29
C TYR A 438 -12.29 27.24 -23.90
N GLY A 439 -13.05 26.25 -24.30
CA GLY A 439 -12.55 25.03 -24.92
C GLY A 439 -12.39 23.88 -23.93
N GLN A 440 -12.02 22.75 -24.49
CA GLN A 440 -11.83 21.52 -23.73
C GLN A 440 -10.52 21.51 -22.91
N ALA A 441 -10.50 20.62 -21.93
CA ALA A 441 -9.32 20.39 -21.10
C ALA A 441 -8.35 19.41 -21.78
N TYR A 442 -7.05 19.72 -21.74
CA TYR A 442 -5.99 18.92 -22.33
C TYR A 442 -5.10 18.31 -21.25
N LEU A 443 -4.61 17.11 -21.52
CA LEU A 443 -3.75 16.33 -20.63
C LEU A 443 -2.37 16.13 -21.26
N GLY A 444 -1.32 16.16 -20.43
CA GLY A 444 0.01 15.75 -20.87
C GLY A 444 0.04 14.29 -21.36
N ALA A 445 1.05 13.93 -22.14
CA ALA A 445 1.15 12.59 -22.74
C ALA A 445 1.18 11.49 -21.67
N ALA A 446 1.97 11.65 -20.62
CA ALA A 446 2.05 10.68 -19.54
C ALA A 446 0.72 10.54 -18.79
N ASN A 447 0.03 11.65 -18.54
CA ASN A 447 -1.25 11.66 -17.86
C ASN A 447 -2.36 10.98 -18.68
N SER A 448 -2.37 11.18 -20.00
CA SER A 448 -3.31 10.49 -20.89
C SER A 448 -3.12 8.97 -20.85
N VAL A 449 -1.86 8.51 -20.91
CA VAL A 449 -1.53 7.07 -20.84
C VAL A 449 -1.81 6.50 -19.45
N LEU A 450 -1.59 7.27 -18.39
CA LEU A 450 -1.96 6.92 -17.02
C LEU A 450 -3.45 6.56 -16.92
N TYR A 451 -4.36 7.38 -17.47
CA TYR A 451 -5.80 7.08 -17.44
C TYR A 451 -6.15 5.80 -18.19
N SER A 452 -5.53 5.54 -19.34
CA SER A 452 -5.68 4.26 -20.04
C SER A 452 -5.21 3.09 -19.19
N GLY A 453 -4.10 3.26 -18.44
CA GLY A 453 -3.60 2.31 -17.45
C GLY A 453 -4.63 2.05 -16.35
N PHE A 454 -5.28 3.08 -15.82
CA PHE A 454 -6.35 2.93 -14.84
C PHE A 454 -7.53 2.13 -15.39
N PHE A 455 -7.99 2.41 -16.60
CA PHE A 455 -9.07 1.66 -17.21
C PHE A 455 -8.71 0.18 -17.41
N ALA A 456 -7.45 -0.10 -17.79
CA ALA A 456 -6.98 -1.46 -17.99
C ALA A 456 -6.84 -2.23 -16.66
N ILE A 457 -6.28 -1.63 -15.62
CA ILE A 457 -5.91 -2.35 -14.40
C ILE A 457 -7.13 -2.89 -13.64
N TYR A 458 -8.28 -2.21 -13.68
CA TYR A 458 -9.47 -2.65 -12.97
C TYR A 458 -9.96 -4.00 -13.46
N LEU A 459 -10.17 -4.14 -14.78
CA LEU A 459 -10.62 -5.40 -15.34
C LEU A 459 -9.51 -6.46 -15.31
N ALA A 460 -8.25 -6.06 -15.50
CA ALA A 460 -7.12 -6.98 -15.36
C ALA A 460 -7.04 -7.58 -13.96
N THR A 461 -7.25 -6.79 -12.91
CA THR A 461 -7.22 -7.24 -11.53
C THR A 461 -8.36 -8.22 -11.23
N ILE A 462 -9.58 -7.93 -11.71
CA ILE A 462 -10.74 -8.81 -11.56
C ILE A 462 -10.49 -10.16 -12.26
N VAL A 463 -10.08 -10.11 -13.53
CA VAL A 463 -9.85 -11.32 -14.34
C VAL A 463 -8.68 -12.13 -13.77
N TYR A 464 -7.60 -11.47 -13.36
CA TYR A 464 -6.45 -12.12 -12.76
C TYR A 464 -6.82 -12.82 -11.45
N ALA A 465 -7.50 -12.13 -10.53
CA ALA A 465 -7.96 -12.73 -9.28
C ALA A 465 -8.90 -13.92 -9.52
N ALA A 466 -9.84 -13.80 -10.46
CA ALA A 466 -10.76 -14.86 -10.82
C ALA A 466 -10.07 -16.10 -11.42
N LEU A 467 -8.96 -15.92 -12.14
CA LEU A 467 -8.23 -17.03 -12.76
C LEU A 467 -7.24 -17.69 -11.78
N TYR A 468 -6.43 -16.89 -11.08
CA TYR A 468 -5.32 -17.39 -10.27
C TYR A 468 -5.73 -17.75 -8.83
N TYR A 469 -6.69 -17.02 -8.24
CA TYR A 469 -7.14 -17.21 -6.84
C TYR A 469 -8.59 -17.70 -6.73
N ARG A 470 -9.06 -18.41 -7.76
CA ARG A 470 -10.44 -18.93 -7.82
C ARG A 470 -10.82 -19.77 -6.61
N ARG A 471 -9.89 -20.53 -6.05
CA ARG A 471 -10.16 -21.42 -4.91
C ARG A 471 -10.39 -20.67 -3.62
N GLU A 472 -9.49 -19.77 -3.30
CA GLU A 472 -9.56 -18.91 -2.11
C GLU A 472 -10.86 -18.10 -2.14
N ILE A 473 -11.20 -17.55 -3.32
CA ILE A 473 -12.45 -16.82 -3.53
C ILE A 473 -13.65 -17.74 -3.33
N MET A 474 -13.65 -18.94 -3.93
CA MET A 474 -14.78 -19.88 -3.76
C MET A 474 -14.90 -20.44 -2.34
N THR A 475 -13.77 -20.68 -1.66
CA THR A 475 -13.76 -21.10 -0.24
C THR A 475 -14.35 -20.00 0.64
N GLY A 476 -13.96 -18.77 0.44
CA GLY A 476 -14.52 -17.62 1.15
C GLY A 476 -16.03 -17.46 0.92
N PHE A 477 -16.50 -17.61 -0.33
CA PHE A 477 -17.94 -17.56 -0.64
C PHE A 477 -18.71 -18.74 -0.04
N ARG A 478 -18.15 -19.96 -0.06
CA ARG A 478 -18.78 -21.13 0.58
C ARG A 478 -18.89 -20.92 2.10
N ALA A 479 -17.84 -20.43 2.75
CA ALA A 479 -17.86 -20.12 4.17
C ALA A 479 -18.91 -19.03 4.50
N MET A 480 -19.05 -18.02 3.64
CA MET A 480 -20.08 -16.99 3.77
C MET A 480 -21.50 -17.56 3.67
N LEU A 481 -21.76 -18.38 2.66
CA LEU A 481 -23.10 -18.97 2.43
C LEU A 481 -23.48 -19.97 3.54
N LYS A 482 -22.52 -20.72 4.07
CA LYS A 482 -22.74 -21.67 5.17
C LYS A 482 -22.76 -21.01 6.55
N TRP A 483 -22.49 -19.72 6.64
CA TRP A 483 -22.28 -19.02 7.91
C TRP A 483 -21.21 -19.69 8.78
N SER A 484 -20.30 -20.46 8.16
CA SER A 484 -19.20 -21.10 8.85
C SER A 484 -18.06 -20.11 9.08
N ASN A 485 -17.22 -20.41 10.07
CA ASN A 485 -16.03 -19.64 10.32
C ASN A 485 -14.98 -20.01 9.26
N ALA A 486 -14.65 -19.08 8.35
CA ALA A 486 -13.70 -19.33 7.28
C ALA A 486 -12.29 -19.72 7.78
N ARG A 487 -11.94 -19.37 9.01
CA ARG A 487 -10.70 -19.76 9.66
C ARG A 487 -10.58 -21.29 9.79
N ASP A 488 -11.67 -21.99 10.02
CA ASP A 488 -11.70 -23.43 10.24
C ASP A 488 -11.52 -24.25 8.94
N GLU A 489 -11.67 -23.59 7.78
CA GLU A 489 -11.41 -24.18 6.46
C GLU A 489 -9.91 -24.31 6.15
N TYR A 490 -9.04 -23.59 6.89
CA TYR A 490 -7.60 -23.60 6.70
C TYR A 490 -6.90 -24.25 7.90
N ASN A 491 -5.92 -25.11 7.66
CA ASN A 491 -5.24 -25.88 8.70
C ASN A 491 -3.75 -25.55 8.85
N ASP A 492 -3.31 -24.38 8.42
CA ASP A 492 -1.97 -23.88 8.67
C ASP A 492 -1.74 -23.54 10.14
N VAL A 493 -0.46 -23.46 10.55
CA VAL A 493 -0.06 -23.24 11.93
C VAL A 493 -0.69 -21.99 12.55
N HIS A 494 -0.77 -20.88 11.80
CA HIS A 494 -1.28 -19.61 12.34
C HIS A 494 -2.80 -19.66 12.56
N ASN A 495 -3.57 -20.28 11.66
CA ASN A 495 -5.00 -20.49 11.86
C ASN A 495 -5.27 -21.43 13.04
N ARG A 496 -4.46 -22.50 13.22
CA ARG A 496 -4.59 -23.39 14.37
C ARG A 496 -4.34 -22.67 15.71
N LEU A 497 -3.26 -21.87 15.80
CA LEU A 497 -2.98 -21.09 17.01
C LEU A 497 -4.09 -20.07 17.32
N MET A 498 -4.67 -19.46 16.29
CA MET A 498 -5.75 -18.50 16.48
C MET A 498 -7.08 -19.13 16.91
N ARG A 499 -7.26 -20.47 16.80
CA ARG A 499 -8.47 -21.15 17.30
C ARG A 499 -8.66 -21.07 18.81
N GLU A 500 -7.59 -20.84 19.57
CA GLU A 500 -7.66 -20.58 21.01
C GLU A 500 -8.44 -19.30 21.36
N TYR A 501 -8.51 -18.34 20.43
CA TYR A 501 -9.16 -17.06 20.65
C TYR A 501 -10.57 -17.02 20.09
N LYS A 502 -11.48 -16.43 20.90
CA LYS A 502 -12.87 -16.22 20.46
C LYS A 502 -12.90 -15.19 19.32
N GLU A 503 -13.50 -15.61 18.20
CA GLU A 503 -13.66 -14.77 17.02
C GLU A 503 -14.60 -13.58 17.30
N ALA A 504 -14.39 -12.46 16.59
CA ALA A 504 -15.34 -11.35 16.58
C ALA A 504 -16.55 -11.75 15.72
N PRO A 505 -17.77 -11.73 16.30
CA PRO A 505 -18.98 -12.15 15.58
C PRO A 505 -19.24 -11.31 14.35
N GLU A 506 -19.72 -11.91 13.26
CA GLU A 506 -20.04 -11.22 12.02
C GLU A 506 -21.02 -10.05 12.20
N TRP A 507 -22.01 -10.25 13.09
CA TRP A 507 -23.00 -9.22 13.33
C TRP A 507 -22.43 -7.92 13.92
N TRP A 508 -21.26 -7.94 14.56
CA TRP A 508 -20.60 -6.71 15.03
C TRP A 508 -20.21 -5.82 13.85
N TYR A 509 -19.61 -6.39 12.81
CA TYR A 509 -19.25 -5.69 11.59
C TYR A 509 -20.48 -5.21 10.82
N LEU A 510 -21.52 -6.07 10.75
CA LEU A 510 -22.78 -5.69 10.09
C LEU A 510 -23.51 -4.57 10.81
N CYS A 511 -23.46 -4.51 12.16
CA CYS A 511 -24.00 -3.39 12.91
C CYS A 511 -23.26 -2.08 12.60
N ILE A 512 -21.92 -2.10 12.56
CA ILE A 512 -21.15 -0.92 12.18
C ILE A 512 -21.48 -0.49 10.76
N LEU A 513 -21.57 -1.43 9.83
CA LEU A 513 -21.96 -1.16 8.44
C LEU A 513 -23.33 -0.50 8.37
N ALA A 514 -24.31 -1.04 9.08
CA ALA A 514 -25.67 -0.47 9.11
C ALA A 514 -25.71 0.92 9.73
N ILE A 515 -25.00 1.15 10.83
CA ILE A 515 -24.93 2.48 11.47
C ILE A 515 -24.27 3.49 10.53
N ALA A 516 -23.14 3.11 9.91
CA ALA A 516 -22.44 3.97 8.98
C ALA A 516 -23.29 4.30 7.74
N PHE A 517 -24.00 3.31 7.21
CA PHE A 517 -24.93 3.51 6.09
C PHE A 517 -26.08 4.45 6.46
N ILE A 518 -26.68 4.28 7.66
CA ILE A 518 -27.73 5.18 8.15
C ILE A 518 -27.19 6.61 8.29
N PHE A 519 -25.97 6.79 8.84
CA PHE A 519 -25.36 8.12 8.92
C PHE A 519 -25.19 8.77 7.55
N GLY A 520 -24.77 8.00 6.54
CA GLY A 520 -24.66 8.47 5.17
C GLY A 520 -26.01 8.88 4.57
N CYS A 521 -27.05 8.05 4.74
CA CYS A 521 -28.41 8.36 4.29
C CYS A 521 -28.95 9.61 4.96
N VAL A 522 -28.79 9.73 6.27
CA VAL A 522 -29.21 10.92 7.04
C VAL A 522 -28.47 12.17 6.57
N CYS A 523 -27.15 12.08 6.39
CA CYS A 523 -26.33 13.16 5.88
C CYS A 523 -26.82 13.66 4.52
N CYS A 524 -26.98 12.77 3.54
CA CYS A 524 -27.40 13.14 2.20
C CYS A 524 -28.88 13.55 2.09
N SER A 525 -29.71 13.22 3.09
CA SER A 525 -31.14 13.62 3.10
C SER A 525 -31.38 14.95 3.79
N ILE A 526 -30.59 15.31 4.81
CA ILE A 526 -30.76 16.55 5.58
C ILE A 526 -30.02 17.72 4.92
N TYR A 527 -28.83 17.44 4.37
CA TYR A 527 -27.99 18.48 3.77
C TYR A 527 -28.14 18.44 2.24
N ASP A 528 -28.19 19.61 1.63
CA ASP A 528 -28.31 19.75 0.18
C ASP A 528 -26.97 19.46 -0.52
N THR A 529 -26.68 18.17 -0.61
CA THR A 529 -25.48 17.66 -1.27
C THR A 529 -25.71 17.24 -2.71
N GLY A 530 -26.96 17.14 -3.12
CA GLY A 530 -27.35 16.57 -4.41
C GLY A 530 -27.03 15.08 -4.57
N MET A 531 -26.53 14.42 -3.52
CA MET A 531 -26.18 12.99 -3.56
C MET A 531 -27.40 12.13 -3.26
N PRO A 532 -27.87 11.32 -4.22
CA PRO A 532 -29.01 10.45 -3.99
C PRO A 532 -28.61 9.22 -3.16
N ILE A 533 -29.55 8.69 -2.36
CA ILE A 533 -29.29 7.50 -1.51
C ILE A 533 -28.85 6.29 -2.35
N TRP A 534 -29.44 6.07 -3.53
CA TRP A 534 -29.02 4.98 -4.40
C TRP A 534 -27.53 5.09 -4.84
N GLY A 535 -27.00 6.31 -4.91
CA GLY A 535 -25.58 6.55 -5.19
C GLY A 535 -24.69 6.01 -4.08
N ILE A 536 -25.07 6.13 -2.80
CA ILE A 536 -24.35 5.49 -1.68
C ILE A 536 -24.34 3.98 -1.84
N VAL A 537 -25.48 3.39 -2.24
CA VAL A 537 -25.60 1.94 -2.45
C VAL A 537 -24.68 1.48 -3.58
N ILE A 538 -24.65 2.20 -4.72
CA ILE A 538 -23.75 1.86 -5.83
C ILE A 538 -22.29 2.02 -5.42
N GLY A 539 -21.94 3.11 -4.71
CA GLY A 539 -20.57 3.28 -4.18
C GLY A 539 -20.15 2.13 -3.26
N LEU A 540 -21.04 1.69 -2.38
CA LEU A 540 -20.78 0.57 -1.48
C LEU A 540 -20.65 -0.77 -2.24
N LEU A 541 -21.49 -1.01 -3.24
CA LEU A 541 -21.39 -2.20 -4.09
C LEU A 541 -20.06 -2.21 -4.88
N LEU A 542 -19.66 -1.06 -5.40
CA LEU A 542 -18.38 -0.89 -6.08
C LEU A 542 -17.21 -1.21 -5.13
N CYS A 543 -17.26 -0.68 -3.90
CA CYS A 543 -16.30 -0.98 -2.86
C CYS A 543 -16.20 -2.49 -2.59
N LEU A 544 -17.30 -3.17 -2.29
CA LEU A 544 -17.33 -4.60 -1.97
C LEU A 544 -16.87 -5.48 -3.13
N PHE A 545 -17.24 -5.12 -4.35
CA PHE A 545 -16.90 -5.88 -5.54
C PHE A 545 -15.40 -5.80 -5.87
N LEU A 546 -14.83 -4.59 -5.83
CA LEU A 546 -13.42 -4.38 -6.18
C LEU A 546 -12.48 -4.73 -5.04
N GLN A 547 -12.91 -4.68 -3.79
CA GLN A 547 -12.06 -4.89 -2.62
C GLN A 547 -11.44 -6.29 -2.58
N ILE A 548 -12.16 -7.34 -2.99
CA ILE A 548 -11.64 -8.71 -2.98
C ILE A 548 -10.48 -8.84 -3.97
N PRO A 549 -10.63 -8.55 -5.28
CA PRO A 549 -9.53 -8.69 -6.22
C PRO A 549 -8.37 -7.72 -5.92
N ILE A 550 -8.63 -6.48 -5.53
CA ILE A 550 -7.60 -5.51 -5.16
C ILE A 550 -6.85 -5.97 -3.89
N GLY A 551 -7.59 -6.42 -2.88
CA GLY A 551 -7.00 -6.93 -1.64
C GLY A 551 -6.14 -8.17 -1.84
N ILE A 552 -6.51 -9.07 -2.75
CA ILE A 552 -5.69 -10.24 -3.12
C ILE A 552 -4.36 -9.77 -3.74
N ILE A 553 -4.40 -8.86 -4.70
CA ILE A 553 -3.17 -8.34 -5.31
C ILE A 553 -2.28 -7.72 -4.25
N LEU A 554 -2.79 -6.82 -3.41
CA LEU A 554 -2.01 -6.18 -2.36
C LEU A 554 -1.43 -7.20 -1.36
N ALA A 555 -2.26 -8.15 -0.91
CA ALA A 555 -1.85 -9.16 0.08
C ALA A 555 -0.72 -10.07 -0.43
N VAL A 556 -0.69 -10.36 -1.72
CA VAL A 556 0.30 -11.26 -2.33
C VAL A 556 1.55 -10.51 -2.81
N THR A 557 1.37 -9.31 -3.34
CA THR A 557 2.40 -8.60 -4.11
C THR A 557 2.97 -7.36 -3.44
N ASN A 558 2.34 -6.90 -2.37
CA ASN A 558 2.62 -5.61 -1.71
C ASN A 558 2.47 -4.39 -2.62
N VAL A 559 1.70 -4.51 -3.70
CA VAL A 559 1.41 -3.40 -4.63
C VAL A 559 -0.07 -3.07 -4.54
N GLU A 560 -0.35 -1.81 -4.23
CA GLU A 560 -1.72 -1.32 -4.11
C GLU A 560 -2.29 -0.94 -5.49
N VAL A 561 -3.51 -1.38 -5.75
CA VAL A 561 -4.32 -0.93 -6.88
C VAL A 561 -5.46 -0.09 -6.31
N THR A 562 -5.44 1.20 -6.57
CA THR A 562 -6.48 2.11 -6.09
C THR A 562 -7.70 2.08 -7.00
N ASN A 563 -8.90 2.18 -6.45
CA ASN A 563 -10.13 2.30 -7.22
C ASN A 563 -10.65 3.75 -7.32
N ASN A 564 -9.73 4.71 -7.19
CA ASN A 564 -10.01 6.14 -7.21
C ASN A 564 -10.69 6.58 -8.52
N VAL A 565 -10.02 6.36 -9.65
CA VAL A 565 -10.48 6.84 -10.96
C VAL A 565 -11.77 6.14 -11.39
N ILE A 566 -11.93 4.83 -11.11
CA ILE A 566 -13.18 4.14 -11.46
C ILE A 566 -14.37 4.65 -10.65
N ALA A 567 -14.15 5.07 -9.40
CA ALA A 567 -15.21 5.68 -8.59
C ALA A 567 -15.61 7.06 -9.15
N GLU A 568 -14.64 7.89 -9.56
CA GLU A 568 -14.93 9.18 -10.21
C GLU A 568 -15.59 9.00 -11.56
N PHE A 569 -15.13 8.05 -12.38
CA PHE A 569 -15.69 7.75 -13.69
C PHE A 569 -17.15 7.30 -13.58
N ILE A 570 -17.45 6.33 -12.73
CA ILE A 570 -18.83 5.86 -12.50
C ILE A 570 -19.67 6.97 -11.86
N GLY A 571 -19.11 7.69 -10.89
CA GLY A 571 -19.76 8.82 -10.23
C GLY A 571 -20.15 9.93 -11.22
N GLY A 572 -19.27 10.27 -12.17
CA GLY A 572 -19.53 11.27 -13.20
C GLY A 572 -20.67 10.89 -14.16
N TYR A 573 -20.86 9.60 -14.43
CA TYR A 573 -22.05 9.14 -15.16
C TYR A 573 -23.30 9.06 -14.28
N ALA A 574 -23.15 8.70 -13.02
CA ALA A 574 -24.25 8.47 -12.09
C ALA A 574 -24.89 9.77 -11.56
N VAL A 575 -24.05 10.75 -11.19
CA VAL A 575 -24.51 12.03 -10.59
C VAL A 575 -24.02 13.21 -11.44
N LYS A 576 -24.53 13.29 -12.65
CA LYS A 576 -24.14 14.28 -13.67
C LYS A 576 -24.31 15.73 -13.17
N ASN A 577 -23.39 16.58 -13.58
CA ASN A 577 -23.40 18.03 -13.35
C ASN A 577 -23.47 18.44 -11.86
N ASN A 578 -23.00 17.56 -10.96
CA ASN A 578 -22.94 17.89 -9.54
C ASN A 578 -21.59 17.46 -8.95
N PRO A 579 -20.65 18.39 -8.78
CA PRO A 579 -19.31 18.07 -8.26
C PRO A 579 -19.34 17.60 -6.81
N ILE A 580 -20.25 18.12 -5.97
CA ILE A 580 -20.38 17.75 -4.57
C ILE A 580 -20.84 16.30 -4.44
N ALA A 581 -21.89 15.95 -5.19
CA ALA A 581 -22.37 14.58 -5.23
C ALA A 581 -21.30 13.59 -5.75
N ASN A 582 -20.50 13.99 -6.75
CA ASN A 582 -19.40 13.17 -7.26
C ASN A 582 -18.30 12.95 -6.20
N MET A 583 -17.89 14.00 -5.47
CA MET A 583 -16.92 13.89 -4.38
C MET A 583 -17.41 12.94 -3.27
N ILE A 584 -18.68 13.04 -2.90
CA ILE A 584 -19.30 12.15 -1.90
C ILE A 584 -19.38 10.73 -2.44
N PHE A 585 -19.79 10.53 -3.70
CA PHE A 585 -19.80 9.21 -4.35
C PHE A 585 -18.42 8.56 -4.33
N LYS A 586 -17.37 9.30 -4.71
CA LYS A 586 -15.99 8.88 -4.62
C LYS A 586 -15.61 8.45 -3.21
N SER A 587 -16.04 9.16 -2.19
CA SER A 587 -15.74 8.82 -0.79
C SER A 587 -16.36 7.46 -0.40
N TYR A 588 -17.55 7.12 -0.85
CA TYR A 588 -18.16 5.81 -0.62
C TYR A 588 -17.57 4.70 -1.50
N GLY A 589 -17.17 5.01 -2.73
CA GLY A 589 -16.61 4.03 -3.65
C GLY A 589 -15.12 3.74 -3.39
N TYR A 590 -14.32 4.78 -3.20
CA TYR A 590 -12.87 4.69 -3.06
C TYR A 590 -12.40 4.67 -1.60
N ILE A 591 -12.75 5.69 -0.81
CA ILE A 591 -12.21 5.80 0.55
C ILE A 591 -12.70 4.66 1.44
N ALA A 592 -13.96 4.25 1.32
CA ALA A 592 -14.47 3.08 2.02
C ALA A 592 -13.67 1.81 1.67
N SER A 593 -13.25 1.65 0.42
CA SER A 593 -12.42 0.51 -0.02
C SER A 593 -11.01 0.60 0.55
N ALA A 594 -10.35 1.75 0.48
CA ALA A 594 -9.02 1.97 1.02
C ALA A 594 -8.98 1.72 2.54
N GLN A 595 -9.94 2.26 3.27
CA GLN A 595 -10.10 2.02 4.72
C GLN A 595 -10.32 0.53 5.02
N SER A 596 -11.19 -0.11 4.25
CA SER A 596 -11.48 -1.53 4.44
C SER A 596 -10.26 -2.41 4.21
N ILE A 597 -9.46 -2.13 3.19
CA ILE A 597 -8.21 -2.86 2.91
C ILE A 597 -7.19 -2.65 4.04
N GLN A 598 -7.06 -1.43 4.55
CA GLN A 598 -6.16 -1.15 5.67
C GLN A 598 -6.59 -1.91 6.93
N PHE A 599 -7.89 -1.93 7.25
CA PHE A 599 -8.41 -2.70 8.39
C PHE A 599 -8.19 -4.21 8.22
N VAL A 600 -8.35 -4.74 7.03
CA VAL A 600 -8.05 -6.15 6.73
C VAL A 600 -6.56 -6.45 6.90
N ALA A 601 -5.67 -5.54 6.48
CA ALA A 601 -4.23 -5.66 6.70
C ALA A 601 -3.91 -5.74 8.20
N ASP A 602 -4.54 -4.88 9.02
CA ASP A 602 -4.37 -4.91 10.47
C ASP A 602 -4.95 -6.17 11.12
N LEU A 603 -6.09 -6.68 10.61
CA LEU A 603 -6.63 -7.95 11.06
C LEU A 603 -5.64 -9.10 10.80
N LYS A 604 -4.95 -9.08 9.65
CA LYS A 604 -3.88 -10.05 9.36
C LYS A 604 -2.66 -9.85 10.26
N LEU A 605 -2.30 -8.60 10.56
CA LEU A 605 -1.23 -8.27 11.51
C LEU A 605 -1.54 -8.86 12.89
N GLY A 606 -2.76 -8.65 13.40
CA GLY A 606 -3.24 -9.26 14.63
C GLY A 606 -3.30 -10.78 14.58
N HIS A 607 -3.65 -11.36 13.42
CA HIS A 607 -3.63 -12.81 13.20
C HIS A 607 -2.22 -13.39 13.33
N TYR A 608 -1.21 -12.75 12.74
CA TYR A 608 0.17 -13.16 12.85
C TYR A 608 0.74 -12.99 14.27
N MET A 609 0.34 -11.94 14.98
CA MET A 609 0.77 -11.67 16.36
C MET A 609 -0.11 -12.34 17.42
N LYS A 610 -1.10 -13.13 17.03
CA LYS A 610 -2.04 -13.86 17.88
C LYS A 610 -2.74 -12.92 18.87
N ILE A 611 -3.23 -11.79 18.39
CA ILE A 611 -4.03 -10.85 19.16
C ILE A 611 -5.50 -11.29 19.14
N PRO A 612 -6.20 -11.30 20.29
CA PRO A 612 -7.61 -11.70 20.31
C PRO A 612 -8.47 -10.87 19.36
N PRO A 613 -9.22 -11.47 18.42
CA PRO A 613 -9.99 -10.76 17.39
C PRO A 613 -11.00 -9.74 17.95
N ARG A 614 -11.58 -10.02 19.13
CA ARG A 614 -12.52 -9.10 19.80
C ARG A 614 -11.83 -7.84 20.30
N THR A 615 -10.61 -7.96 20.81
CA THR A 615 -9.79 -6.82 21.24
C THR A 615 -9.37 -5.99 20.03
N MET A 616 -8.99 -6.64 18.94
CA MET A 616 -8.69 -5.99 17.66
C MET A 616 -9.86 -5.13 17.17
N PHE A 617 -11.04 -5.74 17.08
CA PHE A 617 -12.25 -5.04 16.66
C PHE A 617 -12.53 -3.79 17.50
N ALA A 618 -12.47 -3.92 18.84
CA ALA A 618 -12.70 -2.80 19.74
C ALA A 618 -11.63 -1.70 19.57
N ALA A 619 -10.36 -2.08 19.48
CA ALA A 619 -9.24 -1.15 19.36
C ALA A 619 -9.31 -0.33 18.07
N GLN A 620 -9.54 -0.98 16.95
CA GLN A 620 -9.68 -0.30 15.65
C GLN A 620 -10.92 0.60 15.59
N THR A 621 -12.07 0.13 16.10
CA THR A 621 -13.30 0.94 16.12
C THR A 621 -13.12 2.21 16.94
N VAL A 622 -12.55 2.09 18.15
CA VAL A 622 -12.30 3.23 19.02
C VAL A 622 -11.29 4.20 18.41
N ALA A 623 -10.19 3.67 17.88
CA ALA A 623 -9.18 4.49 17.20
C ALA A 623 -9.77 5.26 16.01
N THR A 624 -10.60 4.61 15.17
CA THR A 624 -11.25 5.25 14.02
C THR A 624 -12.18 6.38 14.43
N VAL A 625 -13.00 6.18 15.46
CA VAL A 625 -13.91 7.23 15.97
C VAL A 625 -13.12 8.42 16.52
N ILE A 626 -12.07 8.16 17.30
CA ILE A 626 -11.20 9.22 17.84
C ILE A 626 -10.52 9.98 16.70
N ALA A 627 -9.91 9.27 15.75
CA ALA A 627 -9.25 9.86 14.60
C ALA A 627 -10.20 10.74 13.77
N ALA A 628 -11.45 10.31 13.56
CA ALA A 628 -12.47 11.10 12.86
C ALA A 628 -12.72 12.44 13.55
N PHE A 629 -12.94 12.46 14.87
CA PHE A 629 -13.17 13.70 15.62
C PHE A 629 -11.93 14.61 15.64
N VAL A 630 -10.73 14.04 15.79
CA VAL A 630 -9.48 14.81 15.77
C VAL A 630 -9.27 15.46 14.40
N SER A 631 -9.47 14.73 13.30
CA SER A 631 -9.36 15.28 11.94
C SER A 631 -10.32 16.44 11.70
N ILE A 632 -11.59 16.28 12.09
CA ILE A 632 -12.59 17.35 11.96
C ILE A 632 -12.16 18.58 12.79
N GLY A 633 -11.76 18.37 14.05
CA GLY A 633 -11.37 19.46 14.94
C GLY A 633 -10.15 20.22 14.43
N VAL A 634 -9.11 19.53 13.99
CA VAL A 634 -7.89 20.14 13.44
C VAL A 634 -8.19 20.86 12.13
N ASN A 635 -8.94 20.24 11.23
CA ASN A 635 -9.37 20.88 9.97
C ASN A 635 -10.19 22.15 10.21
N ALA A 636 -11.14 22.11 11.13
CA ALA A 636 -11.94 23.28 11.49
C ALA A 636 -11.07 24.40 12.07
N TRP A 637 -10.10 24.05 12.91
CA TRP A 637 -9.14 25.01 13.46
C TRP A 637 -8.28 25.64 12.34
N GLN A 638 -7.72 24.84 11.44
CA GLN A 638 -6.89 25.29 10.31
C GLN A 638 -7.65 26.29 9.44
N MET A 639 -8.86 25.93 9.02
CA MET A 639 -9.69 26.73 8.14
C MET A 639 -10.16 28.05 8.76
N ASN A 640 -10.15 28.18 10.08
CA ASN A 640 -10.58 29.39 10.78
C ASN A 640 -9.44 30.27 11.26
N ASN A 641 -8.23 29.72 11.44
CA ASN A 641 -7.14 30.44 12.12
C ASN A 641 -5.90 30.66 11.24
N ILE A 642 -5.76 29.97 10.10
CA ILE A 642 -4.63 30.19 9.20
C ILE A 642 -5.05 31.22 8.15
N GLU A 643 -4.50 32.44 8.25
CA GLU A 643 -4.76 33.52 7.29
C GLU A 643 -4.19 33.15 5.91
N GLY A 644 -4.97 33.39 4.87
CA GLY A 644 -4.57 33.08 3.49
C GLY A 644 -4.33 31.61 3.21
N VAL A 645 -4.96 30.70 3.99
CA VAL A 645 -4.83 29.26 3.75
C VAL A 645 -5.21 28.90 2.32
N CYS A 646 -4.44 28.04 1.68
CA CYS A 646 -4.57 27.59 0.28
C CYS A 646 -4.25 28.67 -0.78
N THR A 647 -3.76 29.86 -0.40
CA THR A 647 -3.23 30.82 -1.38
C THR A 647 -1.77 30.53 -1.70
N SER A 648 -1.32 30.88 -2.92
CA SER A 648 0.09 30.69 -3.35
C SER A 648 1.08 31.45 -2.48
N ASP A 649 0.69 32.58 -1.90
CA ASP A 649 1.55 33.51 -1.16
C ASP A 649 1.52 33.29 0.35
N GLN A 650 0.93 32.20 0.81
CA GLN A 650 0.82 31.89 2.24
C GLN A 650 2.21 31.70 2.88
N SER A 651 2.57 32.52 3.85
CA SER A 651 3.90 32.65 4.41
C SER A 651 4.47 31.39 5.04
N SER A 652 3.63 30.55 5.65
CA SER A 652 4.02 29.28 6.29
C SER A 652 3.86 28.07 5.37
N LYS A 653 3.70 28.29 4.06
CA LYS A 653 3.56 27.28 3.01
C LYS A 653 2.32 26.38 3.14
N PHE A 654 1.25 26.84 3.77
CA PHE A 654 -0.05 26.17 3.76
C PHE A 654 -0.80 26.46 2.44
N THR A 655 -0.23 26.03 1.33
CA THR A 655 -0.68 26.30 -0.04
C THR A 655 -1.66 25.28 -0.58
N CYS A 656 -1.92 24.19 0.14
CA CYS A 656 -2.94 23.19 -0.14
C CYS A 656 -2.91 22.55 -1.55
N PRO A 657 -1.79 22.05 -2.07
CA PRO A 657 -1.74 21.52 -3.44
C PRO A 657 -2.74 20.39 -3.66
N ASP A 658 -2.91 19.51 -2.69
CA ASP A 658 -3.83 18.39 -2.78
C ASP A 658 -5.30 18.85 -2.83
N THR A 659 -5.65 19.94 -2.10
CA THR A 659 -7.00 20.53 -2.13
C THR A 659 -7.30 21.16 -3.49
N HIS A 660 -6.32 21.84 -4.10
CA HIS A 660 -6.43 22.36 -5.47
C HIS A 660 -6.64 21.24 -6.49
N THR A 661 -5.86 20.19 -6.41
CA THR A 661 -6.00 19.01 -7.27
C THR A 661 -7.37 18.34 -7.07
N PHE A 662 -7.83 18.24 -5.81
CA PHE A 662 -9.13 17.68 -5.50
C PHE A 662 -10.28 18.52 -6.07
N PHE A 663 -10.19 19.85 -5.98
CA PHE A 663 -11.15 20.77 -6.58
C PHE A 663 -11.19 20.62 -8.12
N THR A 664 -10.03 20.69 -8.77
CA THR A 664 -9.91 20.52 -10.22
C THR A 664 -10.50 19.18 -10.67
N ALA A 665 -10.16 18.10 -9.99
CA ALA A 665 -10.70 16.78 -10.27
C ALA A 665 -12.22 16.74 -10.09
N SER A 666 -12.77 17.39 -9.05
CA SER A 666 -14.21 17.42 -8.81
C SER A 666 -14.98 18.13 -9.94
N VAL A 667 -14.40 19.18 -10.53
CA VAL A 667 -15.02 19.86 -11.69
C VAL A 667 -14.89 19.01 -12.96
N ILE A 668 -13.73 18.46 -13.24
CA ILE A 668 -13.48 17.63 -14.42
C ILE A 668 -14.39 16.41 -14.44
N TRP A 669 -14.44 15.67 -13.35
CA TRP A 669 -15.23 14.45 -13.26
C TRP A 669 -16.70 14.69 -12.93
N GLY A 670 -17.00 15.69 -12.10
CA GLY A 670 -18.37 15.96 -11.63
C GLY A 670 -19.16 16.95 -12.48
N VAL A 671 -18.50 17.92 -13.11
CA VAL A 671 -19.13 18.96 -13.92
C VAL A 671 -18.99 18.70 -15.41
N ILE A 672 -17.76 18.67 -15.96
CA ILE A 672 -17.54 18.32 -17.36
C ILE A 672 -18.03 16.89 -17.62
N GLY A 673 -17.62 15.97 -16.77
CA GLY A 673 -18.02 14.59 -16.77
C GLY A 673 -17.27 13.72 -17.77
N PRO A 674 -17.17 12.40 -17.50
CA PRO A 674 -16.41 11.48 -18.33
C PRO A 674 -16.99 11.34 -19.75
N ALA A 675 -18.29 11.56 -19.93
CA ALA A 675 -18.93 11.49 -21.24
C ALA A 675 -18.39 12.52 -22.28
N ARG A 676 -17.97 13.72 -21.81
CA ARG A 676 -17.39 14.74 -22.69
C ARG A 676 -15.91 14.53 -22.95
N ILE A 677 -15.20 13.93 -22.00
CA ILE A 677 -13.74 13.73 -22.08
C ILE A 677 -13.39 12.45 -22.82
N TYR A 678 -14.06 11.34 -22.48
CA TYR A 678 -13.76 9.99 -22.97
C TYR A 678 -14.85 9.42 -23.87
N GLY A 679 -16.10 9.90 -23.83
CA GLY A 679 -17.17 9.40 -24.68
C GLY A 679 -16.93 9.65 -26.17
N ASP A 680 -17.89 9.24 -27.04
CA ASP A 680 -17.78 9.19 -28.50
C ASP A 680 -17.27 10.49 -29.17
N HIS A 681 -17.51 11.64 -28.54
CA HIS A 681 -17.07 12.95 -29.05
C HIS A 681 -15.86 13.52 -28.28
N GLY A 682 -15.37 12.80 -27.27
CA GLY A 682 -14.19 13.21 -26.49
C GLY A 682 -12.90 12.91 -27.23
N ILE A 683 -11.92 13.83 -27.12
CA ILE A 683 -10.61 13.62 -27.77
C ILE A 683 -9.87 12.40 -27.20
N TYR A 684 -10.18 12.01 -25.97
CA TYR A 684 -9.57 10.88 -25.26
C TYR A 684 -10.38 9.58 -25.36
N HIS A 685 -11.42 9.50 -26.20
CA HIS A 685 -12.20 8.29 -26.44
C HIS A 685 -11.34 7.02 -26.66
N PRO A 686 -10.22 7.05 -27.42
CA PRO A 686 -9.39 5.85 -27.62
C PRO A 686 -8.83 5.24 -26.32
N LEU A 687 -8.74 6.00 -25.23
CA LEU A 687 -8.21 5.50 -23.95
C LEU A 687 -9.13 4.50 -23.27
N GLU A 688 -10.44 4.52 -23.57
CA GLU A 688 -11.42 3.57 -23.02
C GLU A 688 -11.16 2.13 -23.50
N TRP A 689 -10.46 1.92 -24.63
CA TRP A 689 -10.02 0.60 -25.06
C TRP A 689 -9.12 -0.09 -24.01
N GLY A 690 -8.57 0.68 -23.06
CA GLY A 690 -7.87 0.15 -21.90
C GLY A 690 -8.70 -0.88 -21.13
N PHE A 691 -10.01 -0.68 -20.97
CA PHE A 691 -10.87 -1.65 -20.29
C PHE A 691 -10.84 -3.02 -20.99
N LEU A 692 -11.00 -3.03 -22.31
CA LEU A 692 -10.98 -4.28 -23.07
C LEU A 692 -9.61 -4.95 -23.02
N ALA A 693 -8.54 -4.17 -23.19
CA ALA A 693 -7.17 -4.66 -23.12
C ALA A 693 -6.90 -5.29 -21.74
N GLY A 694 -7.31 -4.62 -20.66
CA GLY A 694 -7.18 -5.12 -19.31
C GLY A 694 -7.92 -6.43 -19.06
N ALA A 695 -9.13 -6.60 -19.61
CA ALA A 695 -9.89 -7.82 -19.49
C ALA A 695 -9.23 -9.00 -20.22
N LEU A 696 -8.63 -8.74 -21.38
CA LEU A 696 -8.09 -9.80 -22.26
C LEU A 696 -6.65 -10.20 -21.89
N LEU A 697 -5.81 -9.26 -21.49
CA LEU A 697 -4.37 -9.49 -21.26
C LEU A 697 -4.06 -10.61 -20.23
N PRO A 698 -4.73 -10.77 -19.08
CA PRO A 698 -4.38 -11.82 -18.13
C PRO A 698 -4.63 -13.25 -18.67
N VAL A 699 -5.57 -13.42 -19.59
CA VAL A 699 -6.04 -14.74 -20.05
C VAL A 699 -4.95 -15.56 -20.74
N PRO A 700 -4.25 -15.07 -21.79
CA PRO A 700 -3.21 -15.85 -22.44
C PRO A 700 -2.04 -16.16 -21.50
N PHE A 701 -1.67 -15.24 -20.60
CA PHE A 701 -0.58 -15.48 -19.64
C PHE A 701 -0.95 -16.53 -18.60
N TYR A 702 -2.23 -16.62 -18.19
CA TYR A 702 -2.71 -17.71 -17.33
C TYR A 702 -2.54 -19.08 -18.01
N PHE A 703 -2.95 -19.22 -19.27
CA PHE A 703 -2.79 -20.48 -19.99
C PHE A 703 -1.32 -20.82 -20.24
N LEU A 704 -0.47 -19.83 -20.53
CA LEU A 704 0.98 -20.01 -20.65
C LEU A 704 1.62 -20.45 -19.33
N ALA A 705 1.27 -19.80 -18.22
CA ALA A 705 1.77 -20.17 -16.88
C ALA A 705 1.35 -21.58 -16.50
N LYS A 706 0.12 -21.96 -16.79
CA LYS A 706 -0.39 -23.32 -16.55
C LYS A 706 0.29 -24.37 -17.45
N ARG A 707 0.62 -24.00 -18.70
CA ARG A 707 1.32 -24.91 -19.63
C ARG A 707 2.78 -25.08 -19.27
N PHE A 708 3.43 -24.03 -18.71
CA PHE A 708 4.85 -23.98 -18.39
C PHE A 708 5.07 -23.56 -16.93
N PRO A 709 4.63 -24.34 -15.93
CA PRO A 709 4.63 -23.95 -14.52
C PRO A 709 6.02 -23.76 -13.92
N ASN A 710 7.06 -24.37 -14.48
CA ASN A 710 8.45 -24.21 -14.06
C ASN A 710 9.21 -23.10 -14.80
N SER A 711 8.55 -22.39 -15.71
CA SER A 711 9.12 -21.30 -16.47
C SER A 711 8.96 -19.97 -15.71
N TRP A 712 9.77 -18.96 -16.09
CA TRP A 712 9.64 -17.60 -15.61
C TRP A 712 8.26 -16.97 -15.90
N VAL A 713 7.49 -17.53 -16.83
CA VAL A 713 6.13 -17.08 -17.17
C VAL A 713 5.19 -17.09 -15.96
N ARG A 714 5.40 -17.96 -14.96
CA ARG A 714 4.59 -18.01 -13.73
C ARG A 714 4.70 -16.72 -12.90
N TYR A 715 5.79 -15.96 -13.05
CA TYR A 715 6.01 -14.71 -12.35
C TYR A 715 5.46 -13.49 -13.06
N ILE A 716 4.91 -13.64 -14.27
CA ILE A 716 4.23 -12.56 -14.99
C ILE A 716 2.90 -12.27 -14.32
N ASN A 717 2.74 -11.02 -13.90
CA ASN A 717 1.53 -10.54 -13.26
C ASN A 717 1.04 -9.29 -13.99
N ILE A 718 -0.01 -9.43 -14.80
CA ILE A 718 -0.53 -8.33 -15.63
C ILE A 718 -1.01 -7.14 -14.80
N PRO A 719 -1.78 -7.29 -13.69
CA PRO A 719 -2.07 -6.18 -12.79
C PRO A 719 -0.83 -5.42 -12.32
N LEU A 720 0.27 -6.10 -12.03
CA LEU A 720 1.52 -5.44 -11.61
C LEU A 720 2.20 -4.70 -12.76
N ILE A 721 2.20 -5.26 -13.97
CA ILE A 721 2.71 -4.56 -15.16
C ILE A 721 1.91 -3.28 -15.39
N LEU A 722 0.59 -3.36 -15.32
CA LEU A 722 -0.28 -2.20 -15.46
C LEU A 722 -0.11 -1.20 -14.30
N SER A 723 0.13 -1.67 -13.08
CA SER A 723 0.39 -0.79 -11.94
C SER A 723 1.64 0.08 -12.14
N GLY A 724 2.63 -0.39 -12.88
CA GLY A 724 3.78 0.42 -13.26
C GLY A 724 3.39 1.64 -14.10
N ILE A 725 2.34 1.54 -14.94
CA ILE A 725 1.83 2.66 -15.73
C ILE A 725 1.25 3.76 -14.83
N LEU A 726 0.67 3.38 -13.68
CA LEU A 726 0.00 4.30 -12.77
C LEU A 726 0.96 5.20 -11.98
N TRP A 727 2.27 4.97 -12.10
CA TRP A 727 3.29 5.81 -11.47
C TRP A 727 3.75 6.98 -12.34
N TRP A 728 3.27 7.10 -13.59
CA TRP A 728 3.50 8.30 -14.40
C TRP A 728 2.63 9.46 -13.92
N ALA A 729 3.02 10.67 -14.22
CA ALA A 729 2.30 11.92 -13.97
C ALA A 729 1.79 12.07 -12.52
N PRO A 730 2.57 12.65 -11.58
CA PRO A 730 3.82 13.40 -11.85
C PRO A 730 5.12 12.60 -11.63
N TYR A 731 5.03 11.37 -11.12
CA TYR A 731 6.23 10.57 -10.88
C TYR A 731 6.82 10.08 -12.20
N ASN A 732 8.05 9.61 -12.16
CA ASN A 732 8.77 9.14 -13.33
C ASN A 732 9.65 7.92 -13.01
N PHE A 733 10.42 7.44 -13.97
CA PHE A 733 11.21 6.23 -13.85
C PHE A 733 12.26 6.28 -12.72
N THR A 734 12.62 7.48 -12.25
CA THR A 734 13.49 7.71 -11.09
C THR A 734 12.96 7.01 -9.83
N TYR A 735 11.66 6.94 -9.65
CA TYR A 735 11.00 6.34 -8.49
C TYR A 735 10.86 4.81 -8.56
N ALA A 736 11.14 4.20 -9.70
CA ALA A 736 10.95 2.76 -9.92
C ALA A 736 12.26 2.00 -10.13
N TRP A 737 13.15 2.50 -10.98
CA TRP A 737 14.38 1.81 -11.36
C TRP A 737 15.32 1.50 -10.19
N PRO A 738 15.63 2.44 -9.27
CA PRO A 738 16.52 2.16 -8.15
C PRO A 738 15.97 1.10 -7.18
N ALA A 739 14.64 1.07 -7.01
CA ALA A 739 13.98 0.04 -6.20
C ALA A 739 14.23 -1.37 -6.76
N LEU A 740 14.24 -1.54 -8.09
CA LEU A 740 14.56 -2.83 -8.71
C LEU A 740 15.99 -3.27 -8.41
N VAL A 741 16.96 -2.35 -8.48
CA VAL A 741 18.37 -2.66 -8.20
C VAL A 741 18.53 -3.12 -6.74
N VAL A 742 17.97 -2.39 -5.79
CA VAL A 742 18.02 -2.74 -4.36
C VAL A 742 17.27 -4.05 -4.11
N GLY A 743 16.09 -4.23 -4.69
CA GLY A 743 15.30 -5.46 -4.58
C GLY A 743 16.04 -6.67 -5.14
N TYR A 744 16.77 -6.52 -6.26
CA TYR A 744 17.65 -7.57 -6.76
C TYR A 744 18.72 -7.95 -5.76
N VAL A 745 19.37 -6.97 -5.13
CA VAL A 745 20.41 -7.23 -4.14
C VAL A 745 19.84 -7.98 -2.93
N PHE A 746 18.76 -7.47 -2.30
CA PHE A 746 18.27 -8.03 -1.04
C PHE A 746 17.32 -9.22 -1.23
N ASN A 747 16.32 -9.12 -2.11
CA ASN A 747 15.27 -10.14 -2.24
C ASN A 747 15.60 -11.23 -3.27
N TYR A 748 16.65 -11.06 -4.08
CA TYR A 748 17.12 -12.11 -4.98
C TYR A 748 18.49 -12.63 -4.58
N TYR A 749 19.55 -11.79 -4.58
CA TYR A 749 20.91 -12.23 -4.35
C TYR A 749 21.18 -12.61 -2.88
N VAL A 750 20.92 -11.69 -1.94
CA VAL A 750 21.16 -11.92 -0.50
C VAL A 750 20.25 -13.01 0.03
N LYS A 751 18.96 -13.02 -0.35
CA LYS A 751 18.01 -14.06 0.05
C LYS A 751 18.47 -15.46 -0.37
N ARG A 752 19.06 -15.63 -1.56
CA ARG A 752 19.56 -16.94 -2.04
C ARG A 752 20.93 -17.31 -1.50
N ARG A 753 21.83 -16.34 -1.35
CA ARG A 753 23.23 -16.63 -0.98
C ARG A 753 23.48 -16.58 0.53
N TYR A 754 22.73 -15.73 1.23
CA TYR A 754 22.85 -15.47 2.66
C TYR A 754 21.48 -15.51 3.33
N GLU A 755 20.72 -16.58 3.10
CA GLU A 755 19.33 -16.71 3.53
C GLU A 755 19.15 -16.42 5.03
N ARG A 756 20.02 -16.92 5.88
CA ARG A 756 19.98 -16.70 7.35
C ARG A 756 20.20 -15.24 7.74
N TRP A 757 21.08 -14.51 7.03
CA TRP A 757 21.23 -13.08 7.21
C TRP A 757 19.94 -12.37 6.80
N TRP A 758 19.38 -12.73 5.65
CA TRP A 758 18.17 -12.16 5.12
C TRP A 758 16.98 -12.39 6.08
N GLN A 759 16.76 -13.60 6.56
CA GLN A 759 15.72 -13.93 7.55
C GLN A 759 15.89 -13.15 8.85
N LYS A 760 17.13 -12.93 9.30
CA LYS A 760 17.39 -12.24 10.57
C LYS A 760 17.26 -10.72 10.46
N TYR A 761 17.72 -10.11 9.37
CA TYR A 761 17.95 -8.67 9.33
C TYR A 761 17.22 -7.91 8.24
N ALA A 762 16.76 -8.50 7.14
CA ALA A 762 16.25 -7.76 6.00
C ALA A 762 15.06 -6.86 6.37
N TYR A 763 14.03 -7.41 6.99
CA TYR A 763 12.86 -6.61 7.42
C TYR A 763 13.20 -5.59 8.52
N VAL A 764 14.14 -5.93 9.41
CA VAL A 764 14.64 -4.99 10.43
C VAL A 764 15.36 -3.82 9.77
N LEU A 765 16.11 -4.05 8.70
CA LEU A 765 16.80 -3.01 7.92
C LEU A 765 15.81 -2.03 7.28
N SER A 766 14.78 -2.54 6.61
CA SER A 766 13.71 -1.70 6.03
C SER A 766 13.05 -0.82 7.10
N SER A 767 12.63 -1.42 8.22
CA SER A 767 12.03 -0.68 9.33
C SER A 767 12.98 0.36 9.94
N SER A 768 14.28 0.04 10.04
CA SER A 768 15.31 0.97 10.56
C SER A 768 15.47 2.19 9.66
N PHE A 769 15.48 1.97 8.35
CA PHE A 769 15.62 3.05 7.38
C PHE A 769 14.38 3.95 7.38
N SER A 770 13.19 3.39 7.39
CA SER A 770 11.95 4.14 7.46
C SER A 770 11.82 4.96 8.75
N CYS A 771 12.21 4.39 9.90
CA CYS A 771 12.28 5.13 11.17
C CYS A 771 13.32 6.25 11.13
N GLY A 772 14.51 5.97 10.57
CA GLY A 772 15.60 6.92 10.45
C GLY A 772 15.21 8.16 9.64
N ILE A 773 14.60 7.95 8.47
CA ILE A 773 14.09 9.03 7.61
C ILE A 773 12.98 9.80 8.31
N GLY A 774 11.98 9.11 8.87
CA GLY A 774 10.84 9.79 9.49
C GLY A 774 11.25 10.69 10.66
N ILE A 775 12.15 10.24 11.53
CA ILE A 775 12.63 11.04 12.66
C ILE A 775 13.61 12.14 12.17
N ALA A 776 14.49 11.84 11.21
CA ALA A 776 15.38 12.83 10.65
C ALA A 776 14.60 13.97 9.97
N GLY A 777 13.61 13.66 9.16
CA GLY A 777 12.75 14.64 8.51
C GLY A 777 12.05 15.58 9.50
N LEU A 778 11.51 15.03 10.60
CA LEU A 778 10.93 15.85 11.68
C LEU A 778 11.98 16.78 12.32
N VAL A 779 13.16 16.25 12.63
CA VAL A 779 14.23 17.06 13.24
C VAL A 779 14.70 18.15 12.28
N ILE A 780 14.91 17.82 11.01
CA ILE A 780 15.31 18.80 9.97
C ILE A 780 14.24 19.88 9.84
N PHE A 781 12.98 19.49 9.80
CA PHE A 781 11.89 20.46 9.70
C PHE A 781 11.90 21.46 10.86
N PHE A 782 11.85 20.99 12.10
CA PHE A 782 11.80 21.87 13.27
C PHE A 782 13.10 22.63 13.52
N ALA A 783 14.24 22.02 13.21
CA ALA A 783 15.52 22.66 13.49
C ALA A 783 15.91 23.75 12.47
N VAL A 784 15.55 23.57 11.18
CA VAL A 784 16.05 24.44 10.11
C VAL A 784 14.96 24.92 9.14
N GLN A 785 14.13 24.04 8.61
CA GLN A 785 13.16 24.42 7.58
C GLN A 785 12.03 25.33 8.12
N PHE A 786 11.57 25.07 9.35
CA PHE A 786 10.56 25.91 10.02
C PHE A 786 11.04 27.35 10.23
N HIS A 787 12.36 27.55 10.41
CA HIS A 787 12.98 28.84 10.57
C HIS A 787 13.43 29.48 9.24
N ALA A 788 13.04 28.88 8.10
CA ALA A 788 13.42 29.31 6.75
C ALA A 788 14.95 29.47 6.58
N VAL A 789 15.73 28.62 7.21
CA VAL A 789 17.18 28.56 7.05
C VAL A 789 17.47 27.69 5.82
N ASP A 790 17.77 28.34 4.69
CA ASP A 790 18.07 27.66 3.44
C ASP A 790 19.59 27.68 3.15
N ILE A 791 20.10 26.53 2.71
CA ILE A 791 21.49 26.44 2.24
C ILE A 791 21.50 26.67 0.74
N ASN A 792 21.88 27.90 0.34
CA ASN A 792 21.96 28.27 -1.07
C ASN A 792 23.38 27.98 -1.61
N TRP A 793 23.52 26.89 -2.36
CA TRP A 793 24.76 26.53 -3.03
C TRP A 793 24.44 25.63 -4.23
N TRP A 794 25.46 25.34 -5.06
CA TRP A 794 25.29 24.55 -6.29
C TRP A 794 24.54 23.25 -6.09
N GLY A 795 24.87 22.47 -5.07
CA GLY A 795 24.26 21.15 -4.82
C GLY A 795 22.76 21.17 -4.46
N ASN A 796 22.22 22.33 -4.04
CA ASN A 796 20.80 22.52 -3.76
C ASN A 796 20.06 23.23 -4.90
N ASN A 797 20.79 23.91 -5.81
CA ASN A 797 20.17 24.66 -6.90
C ASN A 797 20.18 23.90 -8.23
N VAL A 798 21.22 23.12 -8.49
CA VAL A 798 21.41 22.46 -9.79
C VAL A 798 20.28 21.48 -10.17
N PRO A 799 19.67 20.72 -9.24
CA PRO A 799 18.57 19.82 -9.61
C PRO A 799 17.34 20.58 -10.13
N TYR A 800 17.12 21.78 -9.60
CA TYR A 800 15.92 22.59 -9.87
C TYR A 800 16.18 23.67 -10.93
N SER A 801 17.09 23.45 -11.88
CA SER A 801 17.41 24.40 -12.95
C SER A 801 17.17 23.83 -14.32
N GLY A 802 16.78 24.71 -15.27
CA GLY A 802 16.59 24.39 -16.68
C GLY A 802 15.32 23.61 -16.98
N CYS A 803 15.22 23.11 -18.22
CA CYS A 803 14.02 22.52 -18.78
C CYS A 803 13.50 21.29 -18.04
N ASP A 804 14.30 20.58 -17.26
CA ASP A 804 13.82 19.47 -16.44
C ASP A 804 12.90 19.94 -15.31
N ASN A 805 13.29 21.05 -14.62
CA ASN A 805 12.47 21.64 -13.58
C ASN A 805 11.27 22.40 -14.16
N ASP A 806 11.49 23.15 -15.25
CA ASP A 806 10.47 24.06 -15.81
C ASP A 806 9.43 23.32 -16.66
N GLY A 807 9.64 22.02 -16.93
CA GLY A 807 8.72 21.20 -17.73
C GLY A 807 8.56 21.71 -19.17
N CYS A 808 9.66 22.18 -19.79
CA CYS A 808 9.63 22.75 -21.14
C CYS A 808 8.93 21.84 -22.15
N PRO A 809 7.89 22.32 -22.86
CA PRO A 809 7.23 21.54 -23.90
C PRO A 809 8.10 21.35 -25.14
N LEU A 810 7.82 20.30 -25.92
CA LEU A 810 8.56 19.99 -27.14
C LEU A 810 8.32 21.03 -28.24
N LEU A 811 7.07 21.48 -28.36
CA LEU A 811 6.64 22.48 -29.34
C LEU A 811 6.27 23.80 -28.65
N PRO A 812 6.69 24.95 -29.16
CA PRO A 812 6.25 26.23 -28.68
C PRO A 812 4.77 26.46 -29.07
N ILE A 813 4.04 27.21 -28.26
CA ILE A 813 2.68 27.65 -28.62
C ILE A 813 2.72 28.46 -29.91
N PRO A 814 1.82 28.20 -30.88
CA PRO A 814 1.76 28.93 -32.15
C PRO A 814 1.58 30.45 -31.94
N GLU A 815 2.01 31.27 -32.94
CA GLU A 815 1.91 32.73 -32.88
C GLU A 815 0.47 33.25 -32.70
N ILE A 816 -0.53 32.42 -33.06
CA ILE A 816 -1.95 32.74 -32.84
C ILE A 816 -2.34 32.69 -31.36
N GLY A 817 -1.44 32.25 -30.46
CA GLY A 817 -1.62 32.23 -29.03
C GLY A 817 -2.34 30.97 -28.49
N HIS A 818 -2.70 30.03 -29.34
CA HIS A 818 -3.32 28.74 -28.97
C HIS A 818 -3.02 27.64 -30.00
N PHE A 819 -3.18 26.38 -29.60
CA PHE A 819 -3.00 25.20 -30.46
C PHE A 819 -4.29 24.47 -30.77
#